data_0f34c82bbfcd4162a7ecaee2e6ace836
#
_entry.id   0f34c82bbfcd4162a7ecaee2e6ace836
#
_cell.length_a   1.000
_cell.length_b   1.000
_cell.length_c   1.000
_cell.angle_alpha   90.00
_cell.angle_beta   90.00
_cell.angle_gamma   90.00
#
_symmetry.space_group_name_H-M   'P 1'
#
loop_
_entity.id
_entity.type
_entity.pdbx_description
1 polymer ?
#
loop_
_entity_poly.entity_id
_entity_poly.type
_entity_poly.pdbx_seq_one_letter_code
_entity_poly.pdbx_strand_id
1 'polypeptide(L)'
;VDCGLIYGLNVPQPSQRDAEYILVWLEAATTAAPDFAEAWQWSYDLRSRMGDSAGALEALERYTRAAPDDLLGRFELFITRYDAAQSVEDRIALCTTAAGDSAAPPELRSEAQRRLAELNAGRGDRDEAIRLARSALETLPVNSGARRLLAELEGKLDDPATQIELLLAESAVNPAAALTAWQLANLTSALGITQDAELWFTRTAELLGRGAADGSLPPAFVLDRARAAFDGGRDEDVVRACQEVLQRNPGDVDAAILLIQAARRSGGLQMADEQAQALGARLREGESKAVETRDAGMCMQIARFHLEVMPDAHRALEFARRADEFMPNTPIIRAILGEALVATGDHAKAVEVLTPLAERVPRAAAALARAQSALGDKAAAEKTIRAAERLPAGSAERGRVLNVVRDLGLQPLPPPDRADARAKLAAFDRRILDFPQKAAEFLTLEATVSPSTLAVSTPLYAHIRLTNRGPFPITLGDERMVSPIVSVSVAEEGTAGPALNNYMTIALDKRFVLPPGGTIEADRRISAAAGGPFLNHHPQQRRMLEFRFVLAPETTGSGEIRSSLRDFPMVKQTVTRLATDTSEANLARLRQLVRQGSPAERFGAVETVLALILERYEALQQKKPHTYAAVNVPVETLTADLLGALRDPLPAVRARALGALVFVNPSEKMTQAAAPLITDPHWLPRMLAVELFAKQQGPVFQPVLQKQTGDEVRPVAALAELYLQQIRAR
;
A
#
# COMPACT_ATOMS: atom_id res chain seq x y z
N VAL A 1 28.87 4.29 -6.74
CA VAL A 1 27.53 4.36 -6.13
C VAL A 1 26.45 4.49 -7.21
N ASP A 2 26.59 5.46 -8.13
CA ASP A 2 25.57 5.70 -9.16
C ASP A 2 25.34 4.50 -10.11
N CYS A 3 26.34 3.65 -10.36
CA CYS A 3 26.21 2.49 -11.26
C CYS A 3 25.31 1.37 -10.70
N GLY A 4 25.41 1.06 -9.42
CA GLY A 4 24.55 0.06 -8.77
C GLY A 4 23.12 0.55 -8.61
N LEU A 5 22.95 1.84 -8.30
CA LEU A 5 21.66 2.50 -8.16
C LEU A 5 20.88 2.55 -9.49
N ILE A 6 21.57 2.80 -10.62
CA ILE A 6 20.95 2.82 -11.96
C ILE A 6 20.37 1.44 -12.31
N TYR A 7 21.05 0.35 -11.97
CA TYR A 7 20.58 -1.00 -12.24
C TYR A 7 19.38 -1.40 -11.35
N GLY A 8 19.48 -1.11 -10.05
CA GLY A 8 18.43 -1.48 -9.08
C GLY A 8 17.12 -0.73 -9.22
N LEU A 9 17.18 0.55 -9.63
CA LEU A 9 15.99 1.41 -9.81
C LEU A 9 15.16 1.06 -11.06
N ASN A 10 15.81 0.50 -12.10
CA ASN A 10 15.15 0.20 -13.37
C ASN A 10 14.61 -1.24 -13.48
N VAL A 11 14.85 -2.10 -12.48
CA VAL A 11 14.38 -3.49 -12.46
C VAL A 11 13.44 -3.68 -11.27
N PRO A 12 12.12 -3.61 -11.45
CA PRO A 12 11.14 -3.75 -10.35
C PRO A 12 11.25 -5.06 -9.59
N GLN A 13 11.72 -6.12 -10.25
CA GLN A 13 12.04 -7.42 -9.65
C GLN A 13 13.38 -7.90 -10.23
N PRO A 14 14.51 -7.54 -9.61
CA PRO A 14 15.81 -8.01 -10.06
C PRO A 14 15.89 -9.54 -9.96
N SER A 15 16.52 -10.18 -10.97
CA SER A 15 16.89 -11.58 -10.82
C SER A 15 17.85 -11.73 -9.63
N GLN A 16 18.01 -12.95 -9.08
CA GLN A 16 18.95 -13.22 -8.00
C GLN A 16 20.35 -12.68 -8.33
N ARG A 17 20.76 -12.84 -9.56
CA ARG A 17 22.06 -12.39 -10.07
C ARG A 17 22.19 -10.86 -10.12
N ASP A 18 21.13 -10.17 -10.56
CA ASP A 18 21.11 -8.71 -10.55
C ASP A 18 21.16 -8.19 -9.11
N ALA A 19 20.47 -8.86 -8.20
CA ALA A 19 20.49 -8.55 -6.79
C ALA A 19 21.90 -8.70 -6.18
N GLU A 20 22.60 -9.80 -6.48
CA GLU A 20 23.99 -10.01 -6.06
C GLU A 20 24.93 -8.92 -6.61
N TYR A 21 24.78 -8.55 -7.89
CA TYR A 21 25.55 -7.47 -8.49
C TYR A 21 25.28 -6.12 -7.81
N ILE A 22 24.01 -5.80 -7.53
CA ILE A 22 23.64 -4.57 -6.82
C ILE A 22 24.23 -4.56 -5.41
N LEU A 23 24.18 -5.67 -4.67
CA LEU A 23 24.76 -5.77 -3.32
C LEU A 23 26.24 -5.50 -3.30
N VAL A 24 27.01 -5.99 -4.29
CA VAL A 24 28.44 -5.70 -4.39
C VAL A 24 28.70 -4.20 -4.52
N TRP A 25 27.89 -3.47 -5.30
CA TRP A 25 28.03 -2.02 -5.44
C TRP A 25 27.56 -1.25 -4.21
N LEU A 26 26.55 -1.74 -3.50
CA LEU A 26 26.12 -1.17 -2.22
C LEU A 26 27.19 -1.36 -1.15
N GLU A 27 27.83 -2.52 -1.10
CA GLU A 27 28.96 -2.79 -0.20
C GLU A 27 30.17 -1.89 -0.53
N ALA A 28 30.44 -1.66 -1.82
CA ALA A 28 31.45 -0.69 -2.24
C ALA A 28 31.10 0.74 -1.80
N ALA A 29 29.82 1.13 -1.89
CA ALA A 29 29.35 2.43 -1.45
C ALA A 29 29.53 2.63 0.06
N THR A 30 29.15 1.64 0.87
CA THR A 30 29.28 1.67 2.33
C THR A 30 30.73 1.54 2.80
N THR A 31 31.59 0.88 2.00
CA THR A 31 33.06 0.86 2.24
C THR A 31 33.67 2.23 1.99
N ALA A 32 33.22 2.94 0.95
CA ALA A 32 33.71 4.29 0.64
C ALA A 32 33.16 5.36 1.61
N ALA A 33 31.91 5.21 2.02
CA ALA A 33 31.20 6.15 2.90
C ALA A 33 30.32 5.36 3.89
N PRO A 34 30.85 4.97 5.06
CA PRO A 34 30.12 4.20 6.06
C PRO A 34 28.86 4.89 6.59
N ASP A 35 28.77 6.23 6.49
CA ASP A 35 27.64 7.05 6.92
C ASP A 35 26.61 7.25 5.81
N PHE A 36 26.77 6.62 4.66
CA PHE A 36 25.84 6.73 3.55
C PHE A 36 24.57 5.92 3.81
N ALA A 37 23.61 6.54 4.47
CA ALA A 37 22.40 5.90 4.96
C ALA A 37 21.61 5.18 3.86
N GLU A 38 21.43 5.80 2.69
CA GLU A 38 20.66 5.22 1.58
C GLU A 38 21.25 3.89 1.10
N ALA A 39 22.56 3.74 1.10
CA ALA A 39 23.19 2.47 0.68
C ALA A 39 22.89 1.34 1.69
N TRP A 40 22.83 1.66 2.98
CA TRP A 40 22.43 0.70 4.00
C TRP A 40 20.93 0.35 3.92
N GLN A 41 20.06 1.33 3.68
CA GLN A 41 18.63 1.10 3.49
C GLN A 41 18.38 0.16 2.29
N TRP A 42 19.01 0.43 1.17
CA TRP A 42 18.87 -0.41 -0.03
C TRP A 42 19.45 -1.81 0.16
N SER A 43 20.55 -1.91 0.91
CA SER A 43 21.13 -3.21 1.28
C SER A 43 20.15 -4.02 2.14
N TYR A 44 19.48 -3.38 3.11
CA TYR A 44 18.41 -3.98 3.91
C TYR A 44 17.26 -4.48 3.04
N ASP A 45 16.70 -3.62 2.21
CA ASP A 45 15.56 -3.96 1.35
C ASP A 45 15.88 -5.14 0.42
N LEU A 46 17.05 -5.12 -0.19
CA LEU A 46 17.44 -6.15 -1.13
C LEU A 46 17.72 -7.48 -0.43
N ARG A 47 18.43 -7.48 0.71
CA ARG A 47 18.72 -8.69 1.51
C ARG A 47 17.43 -9.30 2.08
N SER A 48 16.50 -8.46 2.53
CA SER A 48 15.17 -8.91 3.00
C SER A 48 14.40 -9.66 1.90
N ARG A 49 14.39 -9.12 0.67
CA ARG A 49 13.76 -9.78 -0.49
C ARG A 49 14.46 -11.08 -0.89
N MET A 50 15.77 -11.18 -0.68
CA MET A 50 16.55 -12.39 -0.94
C MET A 50 16.42 -13.44 0.17
N GLY A 51 15.77 -13.12 1.30
CA GLY A 51 15.66 -14.01 2.47
C GLY A 51 16.92 -14.07 3.33
N ASP A 52 17.90 -13.18 3.12
CA ASP A 52 19.10 -13.03 3.99
C ASP A 52 18.74 -12.21 5.23
N SER A 53 18.04 -12.83 6.17
CA SER A 53 17.55 -12.15 7.39
C SER A 53 18.70 -11.62 8.27
N ALA A 54 19.84 -12.32 8.34
CA ALA A 54 20.96 -11.89 9.17
C ALA A 54 21.65 -10.66 8.57
N GLY A 55 21.93 -10.69 7.27
CA GLY A 55 22.53 -9.56 6.55
C GLY A 55 21.57 -8.36 6.47
N ALA A 56 20.26 -8.60 6.38
CA ALA A 56 19.25 -7.56 6.42
C ALA A 56 19.23 -6.85 7.78
N LEU A 57 19.25 -7.60 8.89
CA LEU A 57 19.30 -7.00 10.23
C LEU A 57 20.57 -6.17 10.43
N GLU A 58 21.74 -6.67 10.01
CA GLU A 58 22.98 -5.89 10.09
C GLU A 58 22.89 -4.58 9.28
N ALA A 59 22.39 -4.65 8.05
CA ALA A 59 22.21 -3.47 7.21
C ALA A 59 21.25 -2.44 7.83
N LEU A 60 20.15 -2.91 8.42
CA LEU A 60 19.20 -2.05 9.12
C LEU A 60 19.78 -1.40 10.37
N GLU A 61 20.61 -2.11 11.12
CA GLU A 61 21.35 -1.55 12.27
C GLU A 61 22.35 -0.46 11.85
N ARG A 62 23.01 -0.65 10.71
CA ARG A 62 23.92 0.36 10.13
C ARG A 62 23.12 1.57 9.63
N TYR A 63 22.01 1.31 8.94
CA TYR A 63 21.10 2.36 8.47
C TYR A 63 20.63 3.27 9.61
N THR A 64 20.07 2.69 10.69
CA THR A 64 19.53 3.46 11.80
C THR A 64 20.59 4.26 12.57
N ARG A 65 21.86 3.83 12.53
CA ARG A 65 22.97 4.63 13.06
C ARG A 65 23.35 5.79 12.14
N ALA A 66 23.29 5.59 10.82
CA ALA A 66 23.58 6.63 9.84
C ALA A 66 22.43 7.64 9.68
N ALA A 67 21.18 7.23 9.94
CA ALA A 67 19.97 8.06 9.86
C ALA A 67 19.16 8.01 11.18
N PRO A 68 19.69 8.58 12.29
CA PRO A 68 19.04 8.49 13.60
C PRO A 68 17.68 9.21 13.67
N ASP A 69 17.44 10.16 12.77
CA ASP A 69 16.20 10.92 12.69
C ASP A 69 15.10 10.22 11.91
N ASP A 70 15.42 9.08 11.27
CA ASP A 70 14.42 8.25 10.60
C ASP A 70 13.68 7.39 11.62
N LEU A 71 12.47 7.83 11.94
CA LEU A 71 11.63 7.15 12.93
C LEU A 71 11.09 5.82 12.39
N LEU A 72 10.85 5.74 11.08
CA LEU A 72 10.37 4.49 10.45
C LEU A 72 11.47 3.42 10.49
N GLY A 73 12.72 3.77 10.15
CA GLY A 73 13.84 2.84 10.25
C GLY A 73 14.07 2.33 11.67
N ARG A 74 13.92 3.19 12.68
CA ARG A 74 13.99 2.79 14.10
C ARG A 74 12.84 1.85 14.49
N PHE A 75 11.65 2.10 13.98
CA PHE A 75 10.50 1.23 14.19
C PHE A 75 10.70 -0.14 13.55
N GLU A 76 11.17 -0.17 12.30
CA GLU A 76 11.47 -1.39 11.56
C GLU A 76 12.54 -2.23 12.27
N LEU A 77 13.59 -1.59 12.79
CA LEU A 77 14.62 -2.26 13.57
C LEU A 77 14.04 -2.89 14.85
N PHE A 78 13.13 -2.18 15.53
CA PHE A 78 12.45 -2.73 16.72
C PHE A 78 11.61 -3.97 16.35
N ILE A 79 10.82 -3.90 15.27
CA ILE A 79 9.99 -5.03 14.82
C ILE A 79 10.87 -6.22 14.43
N THR A 80 11.91 -6.00 13.62
CA THR A 80 12.83 -7.05 13.18
C THR A 80 13.52 -7.75 14.38
N ARG A 81 13.95 -6.99 15.37
CA ARG A 81 14.53 -7.54 16.60
C ARG A 81 13.51 -8.30 17.44
N TYR A 82 12.28 -7.79 17.53
CA TYR A 82 11.19 -8.44 18.25
C TYR A 82 10.86 -9.79 17.62
N ASP A 83 10.77 -9.86 16.30
CA ASP A 83 10.46 -11.08 15.57
C ASP A 83 11.63 -12.11 15.63
N ALA A 84 12.87 -11.63 15.65
CA ALA A 84 14.07 -12.45 15.78
C ALA A 84 14.31 -12.95 17.22
N ALA A 85 13.67 -12.40 18.24
CA ALA A 85 13.86 -12.77 19.64
C ALA A 85 13.41 -14.20 19.92
N GLN A 86 14.31 -15.00 20.53
CA GLN A 86 14.13 -16.44 20.69
C GLN A 86 13.21 -16.80 21.89
N SER A 87 13.11 -15.92 22.87
CA SER A 87 12.29 -16.17 24.08
C SER A 87 11.27 -15.06 24.30
N VAL A 88 10.23 -15.38 25.10
CA VAL A 88 9.24 -14.39 25.54
C VAL A 88 9.89 -13.34 26.45
N GLU A 89 10.86 -13.76 27.27
CA GLU A 89 11.62 -12.89 28.15
C GLU A 89 12.42 -11.84 27.39
N ASP A 90 13.08 -12.22 26.27
CA ASP A 90 13.80 -11.30 25.41
C ASP A 90 12.85 -10.27 24.75
N ARG A 91 11.68 -10.72 24.30
CA ARG A 91 10.64 -9.85 23.77
C ARG A 91 10.13 -8.84 24.80
N ILE A 92 9.90 -9.29 26.04
CA ILE A 92 9.49 -8.42 27.15
C ILE A 92 10.59 -7.39 27.45
N ALA A 93 11.85 -7.81 27.53
CA ALA A 93 12.96 -6.90 27.80
C ALA A 93 13.10 -5.84 26.71
N LEU A 94 12.99 -6.25 25.43
CA LEU A 94 13.02 -5.36 24.29
C LEU A 94 11.87 -4.33 24.34
N CYS A 95 10.64 -4.81 24.55
CA CYS A 95 9.47 -3.94 24.65
C CYS A 95 9.55 -2.98 25.85
N THR A 96 9.99 -3.47 27.02
CA THR A 96 10.14 -2.65 28.23
C THR A 96 11.14 -1.52 28.02
N THR A 97 12.27 -1.82 27.39
CA THR A 97 13.30 -0.82 27.04
C THR A 97 12.74 0.23 26.09
N ALA A 98 12.08 -0.19 25.00
CA ALA A 98 11.53 0.72 24.02
C ALA A 98 10.36 1.57 24.56
N ALA A 99 9.49 0.99 25.40
CA ALA A 99 8.38 1.70 26.03
C ALA A 99 8.84 2.74 27.07
N GLY A 100 9.95 2.46 27.77
CA GLY A 100 10.52 3.35 28.79
C GLY A 100 11.45 4.44 28.25
N ASP A 101 11.87 4.36 26.99
CA ASP A 101 12.76 5.34 26.38
C ASP A 101 11.98 6.63 26.03
N SER A 102 12.12 7.66 26.85
CA SER A 102 11.47 8.97 26.62
C SER A 102 11.96 9.66 25.35
N ALA A 103 13.14 9.32 24.84
CA ALA A 103 13.69 9.85 23.59
C ALA A 103 13.20 9.07 22.35
N ALA A 104 12.53 7.93 22.57
CA ALA A 104 11.94 7.19 21.47
C ALA A 104 10.68 7.89 20.93
N PRO A 105 10.40 7.78 19.61
CA PRO A 105 9.20 8.34 19.02
C PRO A 105 7.91 7.79 19.66
N PRO A 106 6.84 8.59 19.75
CA PRO A 106 5.56 8.13 20.29
C PRO A 106 5.04 6.86 19.62
N GLU A 107 5.26 6.73 18.31
CA GLU A 107 4.86 5.56 17.52
C GLU A 107 5.55 4.28 18.02
N LEU A 108 6.86 4.36 18.26
CA LEU A 108 7.64 3.23 18.75
C LEU A 108 7.26 2.88 20.17
N ARG A 109 7.13 3.86 21.05
CA ARG A 109 6.73 3.66 22.44
C ARG A 109 5.35 3.02 22.55
N SER A 110 4.38 3.54 21.79
CA SER A 110 3.00 3.02 21.79
C SER A 110 2.95 1.58 21.28
N GLU A 111 3.70 1.25 20.24
CA GLU A 111 3.76 -0.12 19.72
C GLU A 111 4.44 -1.08 20.72
N ALA A 112 5.52 -0.65 21.35
CA ALA A 112 6.19 -1.43 22.39
C ALA A 112 5.27 -1.69 23.57
N GLN A 113 4.50 -0.68 24.03
CA GLN A 113 3.49 -0.81 25.07
C GLN A 113 2.37 -1.79 24.66
N ARG A 114 1.89 -1.71 23.42
CA ARG A 114 0.87 -2.62 22.90
C ARG A 114 1.36 -4.08 22.90
N ARG A 115 2.57 -4.33 22.35
CA ARG A 115 3.16 -5.68 22.33
C ARG A 115 3.43 -6.21 23.74
N LEU A 116 3.87 -5.34 24.65
CA LEU A 116 4.04 -5.70 26.06
C LEU A 116 2.70 -6.06 26.70
N ALA A 117 1.61 -5.37 26.34
CA ALA A 117 0.26 -5.72 26.78
C ALA A 117 -0.16 -7.11 26.28
N GLU A 118 0.08 -7.44 25.00
CA GLU A 118 -0.19 -8.77 24.44
C GLU A 118 0.58 -9.88 25.17
N LEU A 119 1.87 -9.64 25.44
CA LEU A 119 2.71 -10.61 26.14
C LEU A 119 2.23 -10.85 27.59
N ASN A 120 1.82 -9.79 28.31
CA ASN A 120 1.26 -9.93 29.68
C ASN A 120 -0.10 -10.62 29.65
N ALA A 121 -0.96 -10.32 28.66
CA ALA A 121 -2.23 -11.03 28.48
C ALA A 121 -2.01 -12.54 28.26
N GLY A 122 -1.03 -12.90 27.43
CA GLY A 122 -0.64 -14.29 27.19
C GLY A 122 -0.10 -15.02 28.45
N ARG A 123 0.41 -14.28 29.43
CA ARG A 123 0.83 -14.79 30.74
C ARG A 123 -0.30 -14.82 31.78
N GLY A 124 -1.48 -14.31 31.42
CA GLY A 124 -2.63 -14.24 32.33
C GLY A 124 -2.67 -12.97 33.20
N ASP A 125 -1.74 -12.06 33.06
CA ASP A 125 -1.75 -10.76 33.78
C ASP A 125 -2.61 -9.75 33.03
N ARG A 126 -3.92 -9.92 33.13
CA ARG A 126 -4.93 -9.14 32.43
C ARG A 126 -4.95 -7.67 32.87
N ASP A 127 -4.77 -7.40 34.15
CA ASP A 127 -4.86 -6.05 34.70
C ASP A 127 -3.68 -5.20 34.21
N GLU A 128 -2.48 -5.75 34.21
CA GLU A 128 -1.30 -5.10 33.66
C GLU A 128 -1.41 -4.92 32.13
N ALA A 129 -1.95 -5.91 31.39
CA ALA A 129 -2.20 -5.81 29.98
C ALA A 129 -3.17 -4.65 29.64
N ILE A 130 -4.27 -4.50 30.39
CA ILE A 130 -5.21 -3.39 30.24
C ILE A 130 -4.52 -2.04 30.50
N ARG A 131 -3.73 -1.95 31.57
CA ARG A 131 -2.98 -0.72 31.91
C ARG A 131 -2.03 -0.31 30.77
N LEU A 132 -1.29 -1.27 30.24
CA LEU A 132 -0.35 -1.05 29.13
C LEU A 132 -1.05 -0.67 27.82
N ALA A 133 -2.17 -1.31 27.48
CA ALA A 133 -2.95 -0.98 26.30
C ALA A 133 -3.52 0.44 26.37
N ARG A 134 -3.98 0.88 27.56
CA ARG A 134 -4.40 2.27 27.79
C ARG A 134 -3.24 3.25 27.65
N SER A 135 -2.08 2.93 28.24
CA SER A 135 -0.87 3.76 28.11
C SER A 135 -0.42 3.89 26.65
N ALA A 136 -0.57 2.83 25.84
CA ALA A 136 -0.28 2.88 24.42
C ALA A 136 -1.18 3.89 23.69
N LEU A 137 -2.47 3.94 24.03
CA LEU A 137 -3.43 4.91 23.47
C LEU A 137 -3.21 6.35 23.96
N GLU A 138 -2.77 6.52 25.21
CA GLU A 138 -2.36 7.82 25.73
C GLU A 138 -1.12 8.34 24.99
N THR A 139 -0.18 7.44 24.68
CA THR A 139 1.04 7.76 23.94
C THR A 139 0.75 8.08 22.47
N LEU A 140 -0.12 7.29 21.82
CA LEU A 140 -0.50 7.48 20.41
C LEU A 140 -1.99 7.13 20.20
N PRO A 141 -2.90 8.11 20.23
CA PRO A 141 -4.35 7.88 20.11
C PRO A 141 -4.80 7.19 18.81
N VAL A 142 -4.00 7.27 17.74
CA VAL A 142 -4.29 6.63 16.46
C VAL A 142 -3.80 5.18 16.36
N ASN A 143 -3.28 4.59 17.44
CA ASN A 143 -2.89 3.17 17.47
C ASN A 143 -4.14 2.28 17.50
N SER A 144 -4.62 1.87 16.33
CA SER A 144 -5.80 1.01 16.17
C SER A 144 -5.59 -0.38 16.79
N GLY A 145 -4.37 -0.91 16.74
CA GLY A 145 -4.01 -2.20 17.34
C GLY A 145 -4.18 -2.18 18.87
N ALA A 146 -3.69 -1.13 19.53
CA ALA A 146 -3.85 -0.96 20.98
C ALA A 146 -5.33 -0.79 21.37
N ARG A 147 -6.12 -0.08 20.56
CA ARG A 147 -7.55 0.11 20.78
C ARG A 147 -8.32 -1.22 20.69
N ARG A 148 -8.03 -2.02 19.67
CA ARG A 148 -8.62 -3.35 19.49
C ARG A 148 -8.25 -4.29 20.65
N LEU A 149 -6.97 -4.33 21.03
CA LEU A 149 -6.49 -5.13 22.14
C LEU A 149 -7.17 -4.74 23.45
N LEU A 150 -7.33 -3.45 23.74
CA LEU A 150 -8.04 -2.98 24.93
C LEU A 150 -9.49 -3.46 24.94
N ALA A 151 -10.19 -3.34 23.81
CA ALA A 151 -11.58 -3.81 23.68
C ALA A 151 -11.70 -5.33 23.89
N GLU A 152 -10.74 -6.11 23.39
CA GLU A 152 -10.65 -7.55 23.60
C GLU A 152 -10.42 -7.89 25.09
N LEU A 153 -9.43 -7.25 25.70
CA LEU A 153 -9.12 -7.44 27.13
C LEU A 153 -10.28 -7.03 28.04
N GLU A 154 -11.05 -6.02 27.68
CA GLU A 154 -12.24 -5.61 28.41
C GLU A 154 -13.48 -6.48 28.12
N GLY A 155 -13.40 -7.41 27.14
CA GLY A 155 -14.52 -8.25 26.72
C GLY A 155 -15.63 -7.49 26.00
N LYS A 156 -15.28 -6.40 25.30
CA LYS A 156 -16.23 -5.48 24.65
C LYS A 156 -16.22 -5.56 23.12
N LEU A 157 -15.55 -6.54 22.52
CA LEU A 157 -15.48 -6.64 21.04
C LEU A 157 -16.86 -6.79 20.39
N ASP A 158 -17.80 -7.43 21.06
CA ASP A 158 -19.17 -7.62 20.56
C ASP A 158 -20.11 -6.45 20.93
N ASP A 159 -19.63 -5.46 21.70
CA ASP A 159 -20.40 -4.26 22.02
C ASP A 159 -20.48 -3.32 20.80
N PRO A 160 -21.70 -2.96 20.34
CA PRO A 160 -21.85 -2.14 19.15
C PRO A 160 -21.21 -0.75 19.23
N ALA A 161 -21.20 -0.11 20.40
CA ALA A 161 -20.57 1.20 20.56
C ALA A 161 -19.06 1.09 20.44
N THR A 162 -18.47 0.02 20.98
CA THR A 162 -17.04 -0.29 20.84
C THR A 162 -16.67 -0.63 19.38
N GLN A 163 -17.52 -1.40 18.67
CA GLN A 163 -17.31 -1.68 17.24
C GLN A 163 -17.33 -0.39 16.40
N ILE A 164 -18.29 0.52 16.67
CA ILE A 164 -18.30 1.84 16.02
C ILE A 164 -17.02 2.61 16.32
N GLU A 165 -16.54 2.63 17.56
CA GLU A 165 -15.30 3.31 17.93
C GLU A 165 -14.09 2.75 17.18
N LEU A 166 -13.98 1.43 17.06
CA LEU A 166 -12.92 0.76 16.32
C LEU A 166 -12.96 1.15 14.82
N LEU A 167 -14.12 1.07 14.19
CA LEU A 167 -14.30 1.42 12.78
C LEU A 167 -14.05 2.92 12.50
N LEU A 168 -14.47 3.80 13.42
CA LEU A 168 -14.17 5.24 13.31
C LEU A 168 -12.67 5.51 13.43
N ALA A 169 -11.97 4.80 14.32
CA ALA A 169 -10.51 4.90 14.42
C ALA A 169 -9.80 4.42 13.15
N GLU A 170 -10.27 3.33 12.55
CA GLU A 170 -9.77 2.86 11.24
C GLU A 170 -10.05 3.89 10.13
N SER A 171 -11.26 4.48 10.11
CA SER A 171 -11.61 5.56 9.17
C SER A 171 -10.77 6.82 9.35
N ALA A 172 -10.32 7.10 10.58
CA ALA A 172 -9.41 8.21 10.84
C ALA A 172 -7.98 7.94 10.32
N VAL A 173 -7.57 6.67 10.28
CA VAL A 173 -6.28 6.25 9.72
C VAL A 173 -6.33 6.20 8.19
N ASN A 174 -7.43 5.70 7.62
CA ASN A 174 -7.64 5.63 6.17
C ASN A 174 -9.08 5.99 5.80
N PRO A 175 -9.41 7.25 5.57
CA PRO A 175 -10.75 7.67 5.20
C PRO A 175 -11.16 7.26 3.77
N ALA A 176 -10.25 6.67 3.00
CA ALA A 176 -10.54 6.11 1.67
C ALA A 176 -10.88 4.61 1.71
N ALA A 177 -10.86 3.98 2.89
CA ALA A 177 -11.20 2.56 3.05
C ALA A 177 -12.72 2.35 2.89
N ALA A 178 -13.13 1.96 1.68
CA ALA A 178 -14.55 1.75 1.36
C ALA A 178 -15.19 0.65 2.23
N LEU A 179 -14.46 -0.41 2.56
CA LEU A 179 -14.96 -1.51 3.37
C LEU A 179 -15.29 -1.05 4.81
N THR A 180 -14.42 -0.26 5.43
CA THR A 180 -14.64 0.28 6.77
C THR A 180 -15.86 1.21 6.80
N ALA A 181 -16.01 2.07 5.78
CA ALA A 181 -17.18 2.91 5.65
C ALA A 181 -18.48 2.08 5.46
N TRP A 182 -18.42 1.00 4.69
CA TRP A 182 -19.54 0.09 4.49
C TRP A 182 -19.92 -0.65 5.78
N GLN A 183 -18.95 -1.10 6.55
CA GLN A 183 -19.20 -1.73 7.86
C GLN A 183 -19.86 -0.75 8.84
N LEU A 184 -19.40 0.51 8.88
CA LEU A 184 -20.04 1.57 9.67
C LEU A 184 -21.50 1.83 9.22
N ALA A 185 -21.75 1.87 7.90
CA ALA A 185 -23.08 2.02 7.35
C ALA A 185 -24.02 0.89 7.81
N ASN A 186 -23.57 -0.36 7.71
CA ASN A 186 -24.34 -1.53 8.12
C ASN A 186 -24.59 -1.55 9.62
N LEU A 187 -23.59 -1.26 10.44
CA LEU A 187 -23.70 -1.28 11.89
C LEU A 187 -24.61 -0.16 12.40
N THR A 188 -24.46 1.06 11.88
CA THR A 188 -25.33 2.19 12.24
C THR A 188 -26.77 1.97 11.77
N SER A 189 -26.97 1.34 10.61
CA SER A 189 -28.29 0.92 10.14
C SER A 189 -28.89 -0.13 11.07
N ALA A 190 -28.16 -1.17 11.43
CA ALA A 190 -28.62 -2.22 12.35
C ALA A 190 -29.03 -1.65 13.70
N LEU A 191 -28.36 -0.61 14.18
CA LEU A 191 -28.71 0.13 15.39
C LEU A 191 -29.87 1.11 15.18
N GLY A 192 -30.33 1.34 13.94
CA GLY A 192 -31.35 2.33 13.59
C GLY A 192 -30.91 3.78 13.82
N ILE A 193 -29.61 4.06 13.66
CA ILE A 193 -29.07 5.42 13.64
C ILE A 193 -29.07 5.89 12.18
N THR A 194 -30.27 6.19 11.67
CA THR A 194 -30.52 6.34 10.23
C THR A 194 -29.74 7.45 9.53
N GLN A 195 -29.53 8.58 10.20
CA GLN A 195 -28.77 9.71 9.61
C GLN A 195 -27.30 9.34 9.38
N ASP A 196 -26.67 8.71 10.35
CA ASP A 196 -25.28 8.27 10.22
C ASP A 196 -25.17 7.09 9.25
N ALA A 197 -26.13 6.17 9.24
CA ALA A 197 -26.17 5.09 8.26
C ALA A 197 -26.19 5.63 6.82
N GLU A 198 -27.05 6.61 6.50
CA GLU A 198 -27.11 7.22 5.17
C GLU A 198 -25.83 7.97 4.81
N LEU A 199 -25.22 8.69 5.78
CA LEU A 199 -23.93 9.34 5.59
C LEU A 199 -22.86 8.32 5.19
N TRP A 200 -22.76 7.20 5.91
CA TRP A 200 -21.76 6.18 5.65
C TRP A 200 -22.05 5.38 4.37
N PHE A 201 -23.32 5.10 4.04
CA PHE A 201 -23.67 4.52 2.73
C PHE A 201 -23.31 5.45 1.57
N THR A 202 -23.61 6.75 1.70
CA THR A 202 -23.23 7.73 0.67
C THR A 202 -21.73 7.80 0.50
N ARG A 203 -20.99 7.82 1.61
CA ARG A 203 -19.54 7.79 1.59
C ARG A 203 -18.99 6.54 0.92
N THR A 204 -19.53 5.38 1.26
CA THR A 204 -19.13 4.11 0.63
C THR A 204 -19.39 4.11 -0.87
N ALA A 205 -20.55 4.61 -1.32
CA ALA A 205 -20.87 4.73 -2.74
C ALA A 205 -19.87 5.61 -3.51
N GLU A 206 -19.48 6.75 -2.92
CA GLU A 206 -18.46 7.63 -3.48
C GLU A 206 -17.10 6.94 -3.63
N LEU A 207 -16.70 6.13 -2.65
CA LEU A 207 -15.42 5.44 -2.65
C LEU A 207 -15.42 4.27 -3.64
N LEU A 208 -16.48 3.45 -3.66
CA LEU A 208 -16.61 2.30 -4.57
C LEU A 208 -16.77 2.75 -6.02
N GLY A 209 -17.54 3.80 -6.28
CA GLY A 209 -17.75 4.33 -7.63
C GLY A 209 -16.49 4.84 -8.30
N ARG A 210 -15.46 5.19 -7.54
CA ARG A 210 -14.15 5.58 -8.07
C ARG A 210 -13.33 4.41 -8.61
N GLY A 211 -13.49 3.22 -8.04
CA GLY A 211 -12.77 2.03 -8.46
C GLY A 211 -13.35 1.34 -9.70
N ALA A 212 -14.59 1.65 -10.06
CA ALA A 212 -15.28 1.05 -11.18
C ALA A 212 -15.15 1.89 -12.45
N ALA A 213 -14.71 1.27 -13.55
CA ALA A 213 -14.51 1.94 -14.84
C ALA A 213 -15.79 2.56 -15.42
N ASP A 214 -16.97 1.98 -15.10
CA ASP A 214 -18.30 2.41 -15.49
C ASP A 214 -19.07 3.13 -14.37
N GLY A 215 -18.46 3.35 -13.22
CA GLY A 215 -19.07 3.94 -12.04
C GLY A 215 -20.12 3.04 -11.35
N SER A 216 -20.20 1.77 -11.73
CA SER A 216 -21.18 0.84 -11.18
C SER A 216 -20.85 0.42 -9.75
N LEU A 217 -21.87 0.29 -8.91
CA LEU A 217 -21.72 -0.15 -7.53
C LEU A 217 -21.88 -1.69 -7.43
N PRO A 218 -21.16 -2.36 -6.52
CA PRO A 218 -21.33 -3.80 -6.30
C PRO A 218 -22.76 -4.14 -5.89
N PRO A 219 -23.37 -5.19 -6.45
CA PRO A 219 -24.75 -5.58 -6.11
C PRO A 219 -24.99 -5.79 -4.61
N ALA A 220 -24.04 -6.39 -3.90
CA ALA A 220 -24.13 -6.60 -2.45
C ALA A 220 -24.25 -5.27 -1.69
N PHE A 221 -23.48 -4.25 -2.09
CA PHE A 221 -23.58 -2.92 -1.49
C PHE A 221 -24.94 -2.26 -1.77
N VAL A 222 -25.43 -2.34 -3.03
CA VAL A 222 -26.72 -1.79 -3.42
C VAL A 222 -27.84 -2.43 -2.60
N LEU A 223 -27.79 -3.76 -2.39
CA LEU A 223 -28.76 -4.48 -1.58
C LEU A 223 -28.69 -4.12 -0.08
N ASP A 224 -27.51 -3.95 0.49
CA ASP A 224 -27.38 -3.52 1.88
C ASP A 224 -27.95 -2.12 2.10
N ARG A 225 -27.67 -1.19 1.18
CA ARG A 225 -28.26 0.14 1.20
C ARG A 225 -29.79 0.10 1.00
N ALA A 226 -30.27 -0.78 0.11
CA ALA A 226 -31.70 -0.99 -0.10
C ALA A 226 -32.37 -1.57 1.17
N ARG A 227 -31.73 -2.50 1.87
CA ARG A 227 -32.24 -3.00 3.17
C ARG A 227 -32.34 -1.88 4.19
N ALA A 228 -31.33 -1.02 4.30
CA ALA A 228 -31.39 0.14 5.18
C ALA A 228 -32.49 1.13 4.79
N ALA A 229 -32.74 1.33 3.50
CA ALA A 229 -33.87 2.13 3.00
C ALA A 229 -35.23 1.49 3.33
N PHE A 230 -35.34 0.15 3.21
CA PHE A 230 -36.52 -0.62 3.63
C PHE A 230 -36.79 -0.42 5.12
N ASP A 231 -35.75 -0.38 5.95
CA ASP A 231 -35.81 -0.07 7.38
C ASP A 231 -36.39 1.31 7.65
N GLY A 232 -36.00 2.26 6.85
CA GLY A 232 -36.50 3.64 6.92
C GLY A 232 -37.86 3.88 6.31
N GLY A 233 -38.54 2.84 5.77
CA GLY A 233 -39.85 2.96 5.11
C GLY A 233 -39.78 3.61 3.72
N ARG A 234 -38.60 3.68 3.10
CA ARG A 234 -38.40 4.27 1.77
C ARG A 234 -38.56 3.23 0.65
N ASP A 235 -39.75 2.66 0.55
CA ASP A 235 -40.04 1.54 -0.33
C ASP A 235 -39.79 1.80 -1.81
N GLU A 236 -40.03 3.01 -2.31
CA GLU A 236 -39.75 3.39 -3.69
C GLU A 236 -38.25 3.34 -4.01
N ASP A 237 -37.40 3.77 -3.08
CA ASP A 237 -35.92 3.68 -3.24
C ASP A 237 -35.48 2.22 -3.27
N VAL A 238 -36.10 1.37 -2.44
CA VAL A 238 -35.82 -0.09 -2.43
C VAL A 238 -36.21 -0.72 -3.77
N VAL A 239 -37.38 -0.45 -4.27
CA VAL A 239 -37.84 -0.99 -5.56
C VAL A 239 -36.90 -0.59 -6.67
N ARG A 240 -36.50 0.68 -6.73
CA ARG A 240 -35.58 1.20 -7.74
C ARG A 240 -34.18 0.52 -7.64
N ALA A 241 -33.64 0.42 -6.45
CA ALA A 241 -32.34 -0.21 -6.22
C ALA A 241 -32.34 -1.71 -6.57
N CYS A 242 -33.39 -2.43 -6.19
CA CYS A 242 -33.53 -3.85 -6.52
C CYS A 242 -33.73 -4.06 -8.03
N GLN A 243 -34.48 -3.19 -8.70
CA GLN A 243 -34.63 -3.24 -10.16
C GLN A 243 -33.27 -3.04 -10.87
N GLU A 244 -32.44 -2.13 -10.41
CA GLU A 244 -31.08 -1.94 -10.94
C GLU A 244 -30.23 -3.21 -10.81
N VAL A 245 -30.26 -3.86 -9.65
CA VAL A 245 -29.57 -5.14 -9.45
C VAL A 245 -30.08 -6.21 -10.38
N LEU A 246 -31.43 -6.34 -10.50
CA LEU A 246 -32.07 -7.36 -11.33
C LEU A 246 -31.87 -7.12 -12.83
N GLN A 247 -31.67 -5.89 -13.28
CA GLN A 247 -31.31 -5.60 -14.67
C GLN A 247 -29.93 -6.17 -15.02
N ARG A 248 -28.99 -6.13 -14.08
CA ARG A 248 -27.63 -6.68 -14.27
C ARG A 248 -27.56 -8.19 -14.00
N ASN A 249 -28.25 -8.64 -12.99
CA ASN A 249 -28.36 -10.05 -12.59
C ASN A 249 -29.82 -10.44 -12.35
N PRO A 250 -30.55 -10.83 -13.41
CA PRO A 250 -31.96 -11.23 -13.29
C PRO A 250 -32.18 -12.42 -12.36
N GLY A 251 -31.13 -13.19 -12.04
CA GLY A 251 -31.18 -14.34 -11.13
C GLY A 251 -30.93 -14.01 -9.66
N ASP A 252 -30.78 -12.74 -9.27
CA ASP A 252 -30.55 -12.35 -7.90
C ASP A 252 -31.80 -12.51 -7.04
N VAL A 253 -31.86 -13.59 -6.29
CA VAL A 253 -33.01 -13.96 -5.46
C VAL A 253 -33.20 -13.01 -4.29
N ASP A 254 -32.11 -12.50 -3.70
CA ASP A 254 -32.18 -11.56 -2.58
C ASP A 254 -32.78 -10.22 -3.02
N ALA A 255 -32.36 -9.71 -4.18
CA ALA A 255 -32.95 -8.53 -4.79
C ALA A 255 -34.44 -8.71 -5.10
N ALA A 256 -34.80 -9.86 -5.68
CA ALA A 256 -36.20 -10.13 -6.01
C ALA A 256 -37.08 -10.24 -4.77
N ILE A 257 -36.65 -10.94 -3.73
CA ILE A 257 -37.39 -11.05 -2.46
C ILE A 257 -37.59 -9.68 -1.83
N LEU A 258 -36.55 -8.87 -1.76
CA LEU A 258 -36.59 -7.53 -1.16
C LEU A 258 -37.53 -6.59 -1.95
N LEU A 259 -37.46 -6.64 -3.29
CA LEU A 259 -38.35 -5.91 -4.18
C LEU A 259 -39.82 -6.29 -3.93
N ILE A 260 -40.12 -7.57 -3.87
CA ILE A 260 -41.48 -8.07 -3.63
C ILE A 260 -42.00 -7.60 -2.28
N GLN A 261 -41.18 -7.66 -1.25
CA GLN A 261 -41.58 -7.18 0.09
C GLN A 261 -41.83 -5.68 0.12
N ALA A 262 -40.97 -4.87 -0.52
CA ALA A 262 -41.16 -3.43 -0.62
C ALA A 262 -42.40 -3.05 -1.43
N ALA A 263 -42.57 -3.69 -2.58
CA ALA A 263 -43.75 -3.45 -3.42
C ALA A 263 -45.08 -3.81 -2.69
N ARG A 264 -45.12 -4.91 -1.95
CA ARG A 264 -46.30 -5.26 -1.13
C ARG A 264 -46.56 -4.23 -0.05
N ARG A 265 -45.53 -3.72 0.60
CA ARG A 265 -45.68 -2.72 1.67
C ARG A 265 -46.14 -1.36 1.14
N SER A 266 -45.68 -0.95 -0.05
CA SER A 266 -46.10 0.31 -0.70
C SER A 266 -47.44 0.23 -1.46
N GLY A 267 -48.11 -0.94 -1.46
CA GLY A 267 -49.37 -1.14 -2.16
C GLY A 267 -49.26 -1.51 -3.64
N GLY A 268 -48.04 -1.75 -4.15
CA GLY A 268 -47.78 -2.20 -5.52
C GLY A 268 -48.03 -3.70 -5.72
N LEU A 269 -49.22 -4.20 -5.37
CA LEU A 269 -49.55 -5.62 -5.32
C LEU A 269 -49.37 -6.32 -6.67
N GLN A 270 -49.75 -5.68 -7.77
CA GLN A 270 -49.61 -6.26 -9.09
C GLN A 270 -48.12 -6.52 -9.44
N MET A 271 -47.28 -5.52 -9.24
CA MET A 271 -45.82 -5.67 -9.44
C MET A 271 -45.24 -6.78 -8.56
N ALA A 272 -45.65 -6.83 -7.30
CA ALA A 272 -45.18 -7.85 -6.36
C ALA A 272 -45.58 -9.25 -6.82
N ASP A 273 -46.78 -9.44 -7.29
CA ASP A 273 -47.30 -10.74 -7.77
C ASP A 273 -46.61 -11.15 -9.08
N GLU A 274 -46.44 -10.22 -10.03
CA GLU A 274 -45.70 -10.47 -11.26
C GLU A 274 -44.23 -10.93 -10.98
N GLN A 275 -43.55 -10.23 -10.08
CA GLN A 275 -42.18 -10.58 -9.68
C GLN A 275 -42.13 -11.88 -8.89
N ALA A 276 -43.08 -12.17 -8.04
CA ALA A 276 -43.18 -13.44 -7.31
C ALA A 276 -43.40 -14.63 -8.26
N GLN A 277 -44.23 -14.49 -9.27
CA GLN A 277 -44.47 -15.51 -10.30
C GLN A 277 -43.22 -15.74 -11.16
N ALA A 278 -42.55 -14.65 -11.59
CA ALA A 278 -41.32 -14.73 -12.38
C ALA A 278 -40.17 -15.40 -11.59
N LEU A 279 -39.98 -15.03 -10.32
CA LEU A 279 -39.01 -15.67 -9.46
C LEU A 279 -39.31 -17.16 -9.24
N GLY A 280 -40.60 -17.48 -8.93
CA GLY A 280 -41.04 -18.87 -8.75
C GLY A 280 -40.86 -19.74 -9.99
N ALA A 281 -41.05 -19.21 -11.20
CA ALA A 281 -40.80 -19.91 -12.45
C ALA A 281 -39.30 -20.25 -12.60
N ARG A 282 -38.42 -19.28 -12.39
CA ARG A 282 -36.95 -19.48 -12.46
C ARG A 282 -36.45 -20.49 -11.44
N LEU A 283 -36.94 -20.40 -10.20
CA LEU A 283 -36.51 -21.32 -9.15
C LEU A 283 -36.93 -22.75 -9.50
N ARG A 284 -38.15 -22.95 -10.06
CA ARG A 284 -38.60 -24.26 -10.53
C ARG A 284 -37.71 -24.83 -11.65
N GLU A 285 -37.30 -24.01 -12.63
CA GLU A 285 -36.36 -24.40 -13.67
C GLU A 285 -35.01 -24.84 -13.11
N GLY A 286 -34.56 -24.21 -12.01
CA GLY A 286 -33.28 -24.51 -11.35
C GLY A 286 -33.33 -25.70 -10.37
N GLU A 287 -34.51 -26.18 -9.94
CA GLU A 287 -34.67 -27.17 -8.87
C GLU A 287 -33.90 -28.47 -9.11
N SER A 288 -34.12 -29.09 -10.27
CA SER A 288 -33.46 -30.37 -10.61
C SER A 288 -31.95 -30.23 -10.64
N LYS A 289 -31.45 -29.16 -11.27
CA LYS A 289 -30.04 -28.84 -11.34
C LYS A 289 -29.44 -28.61 -9.97
N ALA A 290 -30.11 -27.87 -9.10
CA ALA A 290 -29.63 -27.60 -7.75
C ALA A 290 -29.44 -28.87 -6.92
N VAL A 291 -30.34 -29.83 -7.09
CA VAL A 291 -30.24 -31.16 -6.45
C VAL A 291 -29.12 -31.99 -7.04
N GLU A 292 -29.03 -32.07 -8.37
CA GLU A 292 -28.01 -32.84 -9.09
C GLU A 292 -26.59 -32.33 -8.78
N THR A 293 -26.42 -31.02 -8.77
CA THR A 293 -25.11 -30.38 -8.49
C THR A 293 -24.82 -30.17 -6.99
N ARG A 294 -25.72 -30.59 -6.12
CA ARG A 294 -25.66 -30.41 -4.65
C ARG A 294 -25.45 -28.94 -4.26
N ASP A 295 -26.14 -28.00 -4.92
CA ASP A 295 -26.05 -26.58 -4.66
C ASP A 295 -26.89 -26.20 -3.43
N ALA A 296 -26.22 -26.16 -2.27
CA ALA A 296 -26.83 -25.78 -0.99
C ALA A 296 -27.38 -24.35 -1.02
N GLY A 297 -26.71 -23.43 -1.73
CA GLY A 297 -27.11 -22.04 -1.85
C GLY A 297 -28.45 -21.90 -2.58
N MET A 298 -28.61 -22.55 -3.74
CA MET A 298 -29.85 -22.55 -4.51
C MET A 298 -30.98 -23.25 -3.74
N CYS A 299 -30.72 -24.38 -3.09
CA CYS A 299 -31.70 -25.06 -2.24
C CYS A 299 -32.19 -24.15 -1.09
N MET A 300 -31.27 -23.43 -0.45
CA MET A 300 -31.60 -22.46 0.58
C MET A 300 -32.50 -21.32 0.04
N GLN A 301 -32.19 -20.81 -1.15
CA GLN A 301 -32.99 -19.74 -1.78
C GLN A 301 -34.41 -20.21 -2.13
N ILE A 302 -34.56 -21.45 -2.61
CA ILE A 302 -35.89 -22.07 -2.86
C ILE A 302 -36.66 -22.20 -1.55
N ALA A 303 -36.02 -22.66 -0.48
CA ALA A 303 -36.65 -22.77 0.83
C ALA A 303 -37.15 -21.40 1.34
N ARG A 304 -36.31 -20.37 1.20
CA ARG A 304 -36.67 -18.99 1.57
C ARG A 304 -37.82 -18.45 0.75
N PHE A 305 -37.83 -18.69 -0.55
CA PHE A 305 -38.95 -18.28 -1.41
C PHE A 305 -40.31 -18.85 -0.93
N HIS A 306 -40.32 -20.13 -0.55
CA HIS A 306 -41.50 -20.78 -0.02
C HIS A 306 -41.83 -20.41 1.45
N LEU A 307 -40.93 -19.81 2.19
CA LEU A 307 -41.17 -19.25 3.52
C LEU A 307 -41.64 -17.78 3.44
N GLU A 308 -41.11 -16.99 2.54
CA GLU A 308 -41.20 -15.53 2.59
C GLU A 308 -42.07 -14.89 1.48
N VAL A 309 -42.21 -15.56 0.35
CA VAL A 309 -42.85 -15.01 -0.87
C VAL A 309 -44.13 -15.75 -1.24
N MET A 310 -44.05 -17.05 -1.47
CA MET A 310 -45.19 -17.92 -1.80
C MET A 310 -45.25 -19.08 -0.79
N PRO A 311 -45.95 -18.92 0.33
CA PRO A 311 -45.96 -19.87 1.43
C PRO A 311 -46.33 -21.29 1.02
N ASP A 312 -45.35 -22.22 1.15
CA ASP A 312 -45.52 -23.66 1.04
C ASP A 312 -44.54 -24.33 2.04
N ALA A 313 -45.05 -24.66 3.22
CA ALA A 313 -44.26 -25.17 4.31
C ALA A 313 -43.55 -26.51 3.97
N HIS A 314 -44.22 -27.39 3.19
CA HIS A 314 -43.63 -28.68 2.84
C HIS A 314 -42.51 -28.56 1.84
N ARG A 315 -42.65 -27.73 0.81
CA ARG A 315 -41.56 -27.46 -0.11
C ARG A 315 -40.40 -26.70 0.56
N ALA A 316 -40.70 -25.75 1.41
CA ALA A 316 -39.68 -25.06 2.20
C ALA A 316 -38.85 -26.05 3.02
N LEU A 317 -39.50 -27.00 3.71
CA LEU A 317 -38.79 -28.01 4.50
C LEU A 317 -38.00 -29.00 3.64
N GLU A 318 -38.53 -29.43 2.49
CA GLU A 318 -37.82 -30.28 1.55
C GLU A 318 -36.48 -29.67 1.13
N PHE A 319 -36.49 -28.42 0.64
CA PHE A 319 -35.29 -27.77 0.16
C PHE A 319 -34.36 -27.29 1.27
N ALA A 320 -34.87 -26.91 2.44
CA ALA A 320 -34.04 -26.59 3.59
C ALA A 320 -33.25 -27.81 4.12
N ARG A 321 -33.85 -29.01 4.12
CA ARG A 321 -33.16 -30.27 4.46
C ARG A 321 -32.07 -30.59 3.46
N ARG A 322 -32.31 -30.44 2.17
CA ARG A 322 -31.29 -30.64 1.13
C ARG A 322 -30.14 -29.67 1.29
N ALA A 323 -30.43 -28.40 1.57
CA ALA A 323 -29.40 -27.40 1.82
C ALA A 323 -28.52 -27.80 3.03
N ASP A 324 -29.12 -28.25 4.14
CA ASP A 324 -28.36 -28.69 5.33
C ASP A 324 -27.59 -30.01 5.09
N GLU A 325 -28.13 -30.90 4.26
CA GLU A 325 -27.43 -32.13 3.84
C GLU A 325 -26.18 -31.78 2.98
N PHE A 326 -26.29 -30.81 2.06
CA PHE A 326 -25.21 -30.45 1.15
C PHE A 326 -24.14 -29.58 1.83
N MET A 327 -24.52 -28.76 2.78
CA MET A 327 -23.62 -27.90 3.56
C MET A 327 -24.02 -27.88 5.05
N PRO A 328 -23.68 -28.99 5.79
CA PRO A 328 -24.08 -29.14 7.17
C PRO A 328 -23.44 -28.11 8.09
N ASN A 329 -24.13 -27.82 9.20
CA ASN A 329 -23.69 -26.88 10.25
C ASN A 329 -23.53 -25.42 9.81
N THR A 330 -24.03 -25.03 8.65
CA THR A 330 -24.05 -23.62 8.24
C THR A 330 -25.14 -22.86 8.98
N PRO A 331 -24.84 -21.85 9.82
CA PRO A 331 -25.81 -21.21 10.70
C PRO A 331 -27.06 -20.68 10.02
N ILE A 332 -26.91 -20.04 8.85
CA ILE A 332 -28.04 -19.49 8.10
C ILE A 332 -28.94 -20.58 7.51
N ILE A 333 -28.36 -21.65 6.98
CA ILE A 333 -29.11 -22.78 6.43
C ILE A 333 -29.90 -23.48 7.55
N ARG A 334 -29.26 -23.72 8.69
CA ARG A 334 -29.93 -24.32 9.86
C ARG A 334 -31.02 -23.42 10.45
N ALA A 335 -30.85 -22.10 10.43
CA ALA A 335 -31.92 -21.18 10.83
C ALA A 335 -33.15 -21.29 9.91
N ILE A 336 -32.93 -21.40 8.60
CA ILE A 336 -34.01 -21.59 7.61
C ILE A 336 -34.66 -22.97 7.75
N LEU A 337 -33.85 -24.01 7.99
CA LEU A 337 -34.38 -25.35 8.29
C LEU A 337 -35.29 -25.35 9.54
N GLY A 338 -34.84 -24.70 10.61
CA GLY A 338 -35.62 -24.54 11.81
C GLY A 338 -36.93 -23.78 11.59
N GLU A 339 -36.90 -22.72 10.79
CA GLU A 339 -38.08 -21.96 10.44
C GLU A 339 -39.08 -22.81 9.60
N ALA A 340 -38.56 -23.61 8.65
CA ALA A 340 -39.37 -24.53 7.88
C ALA A 340 -39.99 -25.66 8.73
N LEU A 341 -39.26 -26.16 9.74
CA LEU A 341 -39.80 -27.11 10.74
C LEU A 341 -40.90 -26.48 11.57
N VAL A 342 -40.79 -25.21 11.96
CA VAL A 342 -41.89 -24.47 12.64
C VAL A 342 -43.09 -24.36 11.75
N ALA A 343 -42.88 -24.01 10.47
CA ALA A 343 -43.96 -23.85 9.50
C ALA A 343 -44.75 -25.17 9.22
N THR A 344 -44.09 -26.32 9.33
CA THR A 344 -44.71 -27.65 9.16
C THR A 344 -45.23 -28.24 10.47
N GLY A 345 -45.07 -27.57 11.62
CA GLY A 345 -45.54 -28.03 12.91
C GLY A 345 -44.62 -29.00 13.66
N ASP A 346 -43.42 -29.31 13.13
CA ASP A 346 -42.42 -30.16 13.81
C ASP A 346 -41.61 -29.33 14.83
N HIS A 347 -42.33 -28.80 15.85
CA HIS A 347 -41.78 -27.85 16.81
C HIS A 347 -40.65 -28.45 17.66
N ALA A 348 -40.71 -29.76 17.97
CA ALA A 348 -39.67 -30.40 18.79
C ALA A 348 -38.33 -30.41 18.10
N LYS A 349 -38.31 -30.81 16.81
CA LYS A 349 -37.05 -30.77 16.04
C LYS A 349 -36.60 -29.33 15.76
N ALA A 350 -37.55 -28.40 15.58
CA ALA A 350 -37.20 -26.99 15.43
C ALA A 350 -36.42 -26.48 16.65
N VAL A 351 -36.85 -26.82 17.88
CA VAL A 351 -36.13 -26.45 19.12
C VAL A 351 -34.72 -27.02 19.12
N GLU A 352 -34.54 -28.30 18.76
CA GLU A 352 -33.21 -28.95 18.72
C GLU A 352 -32.27 -28.22 17.73
N VAL A 353 -32.75 -27.91 16.54
CA VAL A 353 -31.91 -27.28 15.49
C VAL A 353 -31.59 -25.81 15.81
N LEU A 354 -32.55 -25.05 16.40
CA LEU A 354 -32.43 -23.60 16.56
C LEU A 354 -31.74 -23.18 17.87
N THR A 355 -31.81 -23.99 18.95
CA THR A 355 -31.24 -23.63 20.25
C THR A 355 -29.77 -23.20 20.20
N PRO A 356 -28.87 -23.90 19.48
CA PRO A 356 -27.46 -23.51 19.37
C PRO A 356 -27.23 -22.17 18.64
N LEU A 357 -28.22 -21.69 17.91
CA LEU A 357 -28.09 -20.52 17.03
C LEU A 357 -28.74 -19.28 17.59
N ALA A 358 -29.70 -19.43 18.51
CA ALA A 358 -30.59 -18.37 18.96
C ALA A 358 -29.87 -17.18 19.63
N GLU A 359 -28.72 -17.42 20.24
CA GLU A 359 -27.93 -16.35 20.90
C GLU A 359 -27.29 -15.38 19.93
N ARG A 360 -27.10 -15.79 18.66
CA ARG A 360 -26.33 -15.01 17.64
C ARG A 360 -27.12 -14.68 16.40
N VAL A 361 -28.18 -15.43 16.11
CA VAL A 361 -28.97 -15.32 14.88
C VAL A 361 -30.41 -14.92 15.22
N PRO A 362 -30.81 -13.64 15.07
CA PRO A 362 -32.15 -13.16 15.41
C PRO A 362 -33.27 -13.94 14.75
N ARG A 363 -33.09 -14.36 13.51
CA ARG A 363 -34.03 -15.21 12.76
C ARG A 363 -34.23 -16.55 13.47
N ALA A 364 -33.16 -17.19 13.88
CA ALA A 364 -33.24 -18.46 14.62
C ALA A 364 -33.94 -18.29 15.97
N ALA A 365 -33.64 -17.21 16.69
CA ALA A 365 -34.30 -16.90 17.96
C ALA A 365 -35.81 -16.66 17.80
N ALA A 366 -36.22 -15.93 16.78
CA ALA A 366 -37.62 -15.69 16.46
C ALA A 366 -38.38 -17.01 16.15
N ALA A 367 -37.79 -17.87 15.34
CA ALA A 367 -38.36 -19.19 15.03
C ALA A 367 -38.38 -20.10 16.26
N LEU A 368 -37.31 -20.10 17.08
CA LEU A 368 -37.21 -20.88 18.32
C LEU A 368 -38.35 -20.45 19.31
N ALA A 369 -38.54 -19.15 19.50
CA ALA A 369 -39.56 -18.66 20.40
C ALA A 369 -40.94 -19.09 19.95
N ARG A 370 -41.23 -19.11 18.64
CA ARG A 370 -42.51 -19.64 18.11
C ARG A 370 -42.66 -21.15 18.38
N ALA A 371 -41.59 -21.94 18.16
CA ALA A 371 -41.58 -23.36 18.43
C ALA A 371 -41.83 -23.65 19.93
N GLN A 372 -41.12 -22.97 20.82
CA GLN A 372 -41.30 -23.08 22.27
C GLN A 372 -42.72 -22.72 22.73
N SER A 373 -43.25 -21.64 22.19
CA SER A 373 -44.64 -21.22 22.46
C SER A 373 -45.68 -22.26 22.01
N ALA A 374 -45.48 -22.82 20.80
CA ALA A 374 -46.36 -23.87 20.27
C ALA A 374 -46.32 -25.17 21.11
N LEU A 375 -45.17 -25.48 21.72
CA LEU A 375 -45.03 -26.58 22.68
C LEU A 375 -45.55 -26.28 24.08
N GLY A 376 -46.07 -25.05 24.29
CA GLY A 376 -46.60 -24.63 25.58
C GLY A 376 -45.61 -24.00 26.55
N ASP A 377 -44.31 -23.99 26.21
CA ASP A 377 -43.27 -23.38 27.05
C ASP A 377 -43.14 -21.86 26.77
N LYS A 378 -44.16 -21.12 27.29
CA LYS A 378 -44.21 -19.67 27.14
C LYS A 378 -43.06 -18.95 27.84
N ALA A 379 -42.53 -19.50 28.94
CA ALA A 379 -41.47 -18.88 29.70
C ALA A 379 -40.14 -18.94 28.91
N ALA A 380 -39.83 -20.08 28.30
CA ALA A 380 -38.68 -20.21 27.43
C ALA A 380 -38.83 -19.33 26.20
N ALA A 381 -40.00 -19.27 25.57
CA ALA A 381 -40.28 -18.42 24.42
C ALA A 381 -40.06 -16.94 24.75
N GLU A 382 -40.56 -16.47 25.89
CA GLU A 382 -40.32 -15.08 26.30
C GLU A 382 -38.83 -14.81 26.55
N LYS A 383 -38.16 -15.68 27.26
CA LYS A 383 -36.69 -15.55 27.52
C LYS A 383 -35.92 -15.45 26.21
N THR A 384 -36.20 -16.34 25.25
CA THR A 384 -35.52 -16.38 23.95
C THR A 384 -35.77 -15.11 23.15
N ILE A 385 -37.03 -14.63 23.06
CA ILE A 385 -37.33 -13.46 22.24
C ILE A 385 -36.80 -12.17 22.90
N ARG A 386 -36.81 -12.06 24.24
CA ARG A 386 -36.19 -10.96 24.97
C ARG A 386 -34.72 -10.84 24.76
N ALA A 387 -34.01 -11.97 24.66
CA ALA A 387 -32.59 -11.99 24.28
C ALA A 387 -32.41 -11.49 22.83
N ALA A 388 -33.26 -11.95 21.91
CA ALA A 388 -33.20 -11.56 20.49
C ALA A 388 -33.49 -10.06 20.25
N GLU A 389 -34.40 -9.44 21.04
CA GLU A 389 -34.67 -7.98 20.94
C GLU A 389 -33.40 -7.12 21.21
N ARG A 390 -32.40 -7.66 21.90
CA ARG A 390 -31.14 -6.97 22.24
C ARG A 390 -30.07 -7.15 21.19
N LEU A 391 -30.21 -8.12 20.28
CA LEU A 391 -29.22 -8.37 19.26
C LEU A 391 -29.25 -7.27 18.20
N PRO A 392 -28.10 -6.86 17.68
CA PRO A 392 -28.05 -6.02 16.49
C PRO A 392 -28.69 -6.77 15.32
N ALA A 393 -29.74 -6.19 14.77
CA ALA A 393 -30.47 -6.81 13.69
C ALA A 393 -30.93 -5.75 12.66
N GLY A 394 -30.74 -6.02 11.37
CA GLY A 394 -31.41 -5.27 10.33
C GLY A 394 -32.94 -5.40 10.45
N SER A 395 -33.70 -4.55 9.76
CA SER A 395 -35.12 -4.44 9.99
C SER A 395 -35.93 -5.68 9.66
N ALA A 396 -35.54 -6.40 8.60
CA ALA A 396 -36.22 -7.65 8.26
C ALA A 396 -36.17 -8.63 9.45
N GLU A 397 -34.98 -8.77 10.05
CA GLU A 397 -34.80 -9.61 11.22
C GLU A 397 -35.43 -9.02 12.49
N ARG A 398 -35.32 -7.71 12.69
CA ARG A 398 -36.01 -7.00 13.78
C ARG A 398 -37.55 -7.08 13.62
N GLY A 399 -38.04 -6.94 12.41
CA GLY A 399 -39.48 -7.10 12.10
C GLY A 399 -39.98 -8.51 12.48
N ARG A 400 -39.20 -9.55 12.17
CA ARG A 400 -39.49 -10.94 12.57
C ARG A 400 -39.54 -11.09 14.09
N VAL A 401 -38.56 -10.55 14.81
CA VAL A 401 -38.53 -10.56 16.27
C VAL A 401 -39.73 -9.83 16.87
N LEU A 402 -40.02 -8.62 16.42
CA LEU A 402 -41.13 -7.84 16.91
C LEU A 402 -42.51 -8.44 16.58
N ASN A 403 -42.63 -9.18 15.48
CA ASN A 403 -43.84 -9.93 15.18
C ASN A 403 -44.06 -11.04 16.21
N VAL A 404 -42.96 -11.78 16.57
CA VAL A 404 -43.09 -12.82 17.60
C VAL A 404 -43.35 -12.21 18.98
N VAL A 405 -42.79 -11.06 19.34
CA VAL A 405 -43.10 -10.33 20.57
C VAL A 405 -44.60 -10.04 20.63
N ARG A 406 -45.21 -9.56 19.53
CA ARG A 406 -46.67 -9.30 19.44
C ARG A 406 -47.49 -10.59 19.49
N ASP A 407 -47.07 -11.65 18.78
CA ASP A 407 -47.73 -12.96 18.76
C ASP A 407 -47.77 -13.58 20.17
N LEU A 408 -46.75 -13.34 20.99
CA LEU A 408 -46.68 -13.76 22.40
C LEU A 408 -47.45 -12.82 23.35
N GLY A 409 -48.07 -11.75 22.85
CA GLY A 409 -48.75 -10.78 23.70
C GLY A 409 -47.84 -9.91 24.56
N LEU A 410 -46.57 -9.82 24.21
CA LEU A 410 -45.57 -9.06 24.96
C LEU A 410 -45.48 -7.62 24.44
N GLN A 411 -45.14 -6.70 25.33
CA GLN A 411 -44.78 -5.35 24.92
C GLN A 411 -43.33 -5.34 24.43
N PRO A 412 -42.99 -4.69 23.28
CA PRO A 412 -41.62 -4.53 22.83
C PRO A 412 -40.74 -3.87 23.90
N LEU A 413 -39.51 -4.32 24.04
CA LEU A 413 -38.52 -3.63 24.85
C LEU A 413 -38.27 -2.22 24.31
N PRO A 414 -38.01 -1.23 25.18
CA PRO A 414 -37.53 0.05 24.70
C PRO A 414 -36.28 -0.20 23.81
N PRO A 415 -36.11 0.64 22.75
CA PRO A 415 -34.92 0.52 21.92
C PRO A 415 -33.63 0.48 22.79
N PRO A 416 -32.65 -0.33 22.45
CA PRO A 416 -31.41 -0.37 23.20
C PRO A 416 -30.84 1.04 23.32
N ASP A 417 -30.24 1.34 24.47
CA ASP A 417 -29.61 2.64 24.67
C ASP A 417 -28.49 2.82 23.61
N ARG A 418 -28.65 3.83 22.79
CA ARG A 418 -27.72 4.17 21.70
C ARG A 418 -26.89 5.39 22.05
N ALA A 419 -26.97 5.87 23.29
CA ALA A 419 -26.32 7.10 23.71
C ALA A 419 -24.80 7.00 23.48
N ASP A 420 -24.19 5.90 23.88
CA ASP A 420 -22.74 5.69 23.69
C ASP A 420 -22.35 5.63 22.20
N ALA A 421 -23.07 4.88 21.39
CA ALA A 421 -22.82 4.81 19.94
C ALA A 421 -22.95 6.19 19.27
N ARG A 422 -24.01 6.94 19.61
CA ARG A 422 -24.20 8.32 19.12
C ARG A 422 -23.12 9.27 19.62
N ALA A 423 -22.69 9.15 20.87
CA ALA A 423 -21.59 9.95 21.42
C ALA A 423 -20.29 9.72 20.65
N LYS A 424 -19.96 8.45 20.32
CA LYS A 424 -18.78 8.11 19.51
C LYS A 424 -18.87 8.71 18.10
N LEU A 425 -20.01 8.57 17.44
CA LEU A 425 -20.24 9.14 16.10
C LEU A 425 -20.19 10.68 16.11
N ALA A 426 -20.71 11.32 17.15
CA ALA A 426 -20.67 12.78 17.29
C ALA A 426 -19.27 13.32 17.61
N ALA A 427 -18.45 12.56 18.31
CA ALA A 427 -17.07 12.91 18.63
C ALA A 427 -16.11 12.77 17.45
N PHE A 428 -16.49 12.05 16.40
CA PHE A 428 -15.66 11.85 15.22
C PHE A 428 -15.56 13.13 14.37
N ASP A 429 -14.33 13.54 14.06
CA ASP A 429 -14.09 14.70 13.20
C ASP A 429 -14.41 14.36 11.73
N ARG A 430 -15.60 14.69 11.28
CA ARG A 430 -16.09 14.39 9.92
C ARG A 430 -15.28 15.05 8.80
N ARG A 431 -14.48 16.11 9.10
CA ARG A 431 -13.61 16.77 8.12
C ARG A 431 -12.54 15.80 7.58
N ILE A 432 -12.18 14.78 8.35
CA ILE A 432 -11.28 13.70 7.91
C ILE A 432 -11.83 13.01 6.65
N LEU A 433 -13.15 12.86 6.55
CA LEU A 433 -13.81 12.23 5.39
C LEU A 433 -13.67 13.04 4.10
N ASP A 434 -13.42 14.34 4.21
CA ASP A 434 -13.18 15.21 3.06
C ASP A 434 -11.78 15.02 2.47
N PHE A 435 -10.82 14.51 3.25
CA PHE A 435 -9.42 14.40 2.86
C PHE A 435 -9.21 13.70 1.49
N PRO A 436 -9.79 12.54 1.18
CA PRO A 436 -9.59 11.88 -0.11
C PRO A 436 -10.11 12.67 -1.33
N GLN A 437 -10.99 13.66 -1.10
CA GLN A 437 -11.55 14.52 -2.16
C GLN A 437 -10.81 15.84 -2.28
N LYS A 438 -10.27 16.33 -1.15
CA LYS A 438 -9.78 17.70 -0.98
C LYS A 438 -8.38 17.72 -0.33
N ALA A 439 -7.54 16.73 -0.64
CA ALA A 439 -6.23 16.60 -0.01
C ALA A 439 -5.41 17.90 -0.07
N ALA A 440 -5.52 18.67 -1.16
CA ALA A 440 -4.83 19.93 -1.33
C ALA A 440 -5.26 21.05 -0.36
N GLU A 441 -6.44 20.95 0.28
CA GLU A 441 -6.86 21.87 1.34
C GLU A 441 -6.10 21.61 2.66
N PHE A 442 -5.68 20.36 2.88
CA PHE A 442 -5.08 19.91 4.14
C PHE A 442 -3.58 19.68 4.06
N LEU A 443 -3.04 19.44 2.85
CA LEU A 443 -1.65 19.05 2.64
C LEU A 443 -1.02 19.92 1.56
N THR A 444 0.24 20.30 1.77
CA THR A 444 1.00 21.08 0.78
C THR A 444 2.33 20.38 0.51
N LEU A 445 2.64 20.17 -0.77
CA LEU A 445 3.95 19.76 -1.24
C LEU A 445 4.67 20.98 -1.82
N GLU A 446 5.86 21.26 -1.33
CA GLU A 446 6.78 22.24 -1.89
C GLU A 446 8.04 21.51 -2.38
N ALA A 447 8.56 21.89 -3.53
CA ALA A 447 9.82 21.39 -4.03
C ALA A 447 10.61 22.53 -4.65
N THR A 448 11.88 22.64 -4.31
CA THR A 448 12.82 23.58 -4.94
C THR A 448 14.04 22.84 -5.45
N VAL A 449 14.60 23.32 -6.54
CA VAL A 449 15.76 22.69 -7.18
C VAL A 449 16.94 23.66 -7.20
N SER A 450 18.10 23.20 -6.77
CA SER A 450 19.31 24.01 -6.67
C SER A 450 20.54 23.29 -7.22
N PRO A 451 21.38 23.97 -8.01
CA PRO A 451 21.23 25.36 -8.52
C PRO A 451 20.19 25.47 -9.66
N SER A 452 19.56 26.64 -9.82
CA SER A 452 18.61 26.89 -10.93
C SER A 452 19.28 27.04 -12.30
N THR A 453 20.60 27.25 -12.29
CA THR A 453 21.45 27.31 -13.51
C THR A 453 22.69 26.48 -13.25
N LEU A 454 22.99 25.54 -14.15
CA LEU A 454 24.10 24.60 -13.98
C LEU A 454 24.89 24.41 -15.29
N ALA A 455 26.16 24.09 -15.14
CA ALA A 455 27.00 23.56 -16.21
C ALA A 455 26.87 22.02 -16.27
N VAL A 456 27.40 21.43 -17.33
CA VAL A 456 27.60 19.98 -17.42
C VAL A 456 28.38 19.49 -16.19
N SER A 457 28.02 18.33 -15.67
CA SER A 457 28.59 17.70 -14.46
C SER A 457 28.31 18.36 -13.11
N THR A 458 27.56 19.49 -13.08
CA THR A 458 27.19 20.13 -11.81
C THR A 458 26.15 19.29 -11.08
N PRO A 459 26.36 18.92 -9.82
CA PRO A 459 25.36 18.25 -9.01
C PRO A 459 24.10 19.12 -8.87
N LEU A 460 22.92 18.47 -8.96
CA LEU A 460 21.61 19.10 -8.82
C LEU A 460 20.87 18.44 -7.67
N TYR A 461 20.34 19.25 -6.77
CA TYR A 461 19.62 18.78 -5.58
C TYR A 461 18.19 19.29 -5.59
N ALA A 462 17.27 18.47 -5.13
CA ALA A 462 15.91 18.87 -4.80
C ALA A 462 15.76 18.92 -3.27
N HIS A 463 15.21 20.02 -2.79
CA HIS A 463 14.70 20.15 -1.43
C HIS A 463 13.18 20.05 -1.47
N ILE A 464 12.63 19.07 -0.76
CA ILE A 464 11.19 18.76 -0.74
C ILE A 464 10.68 18.95 0.67
N ARG A 465 9.52 19.61 0.79
CA ARG A 465 8.82 19.84 2.04
C ARG A 465 7.35 19.44 1.91
N LEU A 466 6.90 18.56 2.80
CA LEU A 466 5.50 18.15 2.94
C LEU A 466 4.96 18.73 4.25
N THR A 467 3.87 19.49 4.20
CA THR A 467 3.30 20.18 5.37
C THR A 467 1.83 19.81 5.55
N ASN A 468 1.46 19.39 6.76
CA ASN A 468 0.07 19.25 7.17
C ASN A 468 -0.50 20.61 7.58
N ARG A 469 -1.42 21.16 6.79
CA ARG A 469 -2.16 22.40 7.09
C ARG A 469 -3.54 22.13 7.69
N GLY A 470 -3.93 20.86 7.79
CA GLY A 470 -5.22 20.45 8.33
C GLY A 470 -5.28 20.49 9.85
N PRO A 471 -6.49 20.43 10.41
CA PRO A 471 -6.69 20.46 11.87
C PRO A 471 -6.58 19.08 12.52
N PHE A 472 -6.35 18.02 11.77
CA PHE A 472 -6.24 16.64 12.24
C PHE A 472 -4.91 16.01 11.81
N PRO A 473 -4.43 14.96 12.50
CA PRO A 473 -3.24 14.22 12.10
C PRO A 473 -3.44 13.55 10.76
N ILE A 474 -2.45 13.64 9.85
CA ILE A 474 -2.43 12.91 8.58
C ILE A 474 -1.55 11.68 8.75
N THR A 475 -2.08 10.51 8.46
CA THR A 475 -1.35 9.25 8.52
C THR A 475 -0.60 8.99 7.21
N LEU A 476 0.64 8.49 7.33
CA LEU A 476 1.55 8.27 6.22
C LEU A 476 1.91 6.78 6.10
N GLY A 477 1.96 6.26 4.89
CA GLY A 477 2.32 4.88 4.58
C GLY A 477 1.34 4.20 3.65
N ASP A 478 1.58 2.92 3.39
CA ASP A 478 0.68 2.10 2.59
C ASP A 478 -0.65 1.90 3.30
N GLU A 479 -1.75 1.89 2.55
CA GLU A 479 -3.13 1.78 3.07
C GLU A 479 -3.50 2.84 4.13
N ARG A 480 -2.82 3.99 4.12
CA ARG A 480 -3.09 5.15 4.97
C ARG A 480 -3.61 6.34 4.16
N MET A 481 -3.73 7.51 4.80
CA MET A 481 -4.19 8.72 4.09
C MET A 481 -3.32 9.10 2.90
N VAL A 482 -2.00 8.99 3.05
CA VAL A 482 -1.02 9.44 2.03
C VAL A 482 0.13 8.45 1.94
N SER A 483 0.43 7.99 0.74
CA SER A 483 1.72 7.38 0.45
C SER A 483 2.79 8.47 0.43
N PRO A 484 3.79 8.42 1.33
CA PRO A 484 4.78 9.48 1.48
C PRO A 484 5.91 9.39 0.44
N ILE A 485 5.59 9.01 -0.79
CA ILE A 485 6.53 8.87 -1.90
C ILE A 485 6.32 10.04 -2.86
N VAL A 486 7.41 10.64 -3.31
CA VAL A 486 7.42 11.66 -4.36
C VAL A 486 8.13 11.11 -5.59
N SER A 487 7.43 11.03 -6.71
CA SER A 487 8.00 10.72 -8.02
C SER A 487 8.67 11.95 -8.61
N VAL A 488 9.85 11.76 -9.20
CA VAL A 488 10.58 12.78 -9.93
C VAL A 488 10.64 12.41 -11.41
N SER A 489 10.20 13.31 -12.25
CA SER A 489 10.30 13.23 -13.72
C SER A 489 11.00 14.46 -14.24
N VAL A 490 11.65 14.35 -15.40
CA VAL A 490 12.27 15.49 -16.08
C VAL A 490 12.02 15.44 -17.57
N ALA A 491 11.70 16.57 -18.16
CA ALA A 491 11.55 16.73 -19.61
C ALA A 491 12.17 18.04 -20.07
N GLU A 492 12.49 18.15 -21.35
CA GLU A 492 12.92 19.39 -21.95
C GLU A 492 11.69 20.28 -22.18
N GLU A 493 11.76 21.54 -21.73
CA GLU A 493 10.63 22.48 -21.82
C GLU A 493 10.28 22.80 -23.26
N GLY A 494 8.99 22.72 -23.59
CA GLY A 494 8.45 23.13 -24.90
C GLY A 494 8.73 22.17 -26.05
N THR A 495 9.27 20.99 -25.82
CA THR A 495 9.55 20.00 -26.86
C THR A 495 8.85 18.67 -26.61
N ALA A 496 8.55 17.94 -27.73
CA ALA A 496 8.24 16.51 -27.67
C ALA A 496 9.52 15.64 -27.53
N GLY A 497 10.59 16.25 -26.98
CA GLY A 497 11.90 15.64 -26.84
C GLY A 497 11.94 14.53 -25.77
N PRO A 498 13.12 13.95 -25.57
CA PRO A 498 13.28 12.89 -24.59
C PRO A 498 12.86 13.34 -23.19
N ALA A 499 12.10 12.49 -22.51
CA ALA A 499 11.68 12.69 -21.13
C ALA A 499 12.07 11.46 -20.31
N LEU A 500 12.44 11.69 -19.05
CA LEU A 500 12.59 10.62 -18.07
C LEU A 500 11.39 10.68 -17.11
N ASN A 501 10.46 9.77 -17.30
CA ASN A 501 9.31 9.65 -16.42
C ASN A 501 9.65 8.77 -15.23
N ASN A 502 9.30 9.24 -14.01
CA ASN A 502 9.50 8.50 -12.77
C ASN A 502 10.90 7.86 -12.66
N TYR A 503 11.93 8.61 -13.03
CA TYR A 503 13.30 8.08 -13.03
C TYR A 503 13.89 7.96 -11.62
N MET A 504 13.25 8.60 -10.65
CA MET A 504 13.63 8.58 -9.25
C MET A 504 12.39 8.72 -8.38
N THR A 505 12.38 8.02 -7.27
CA THR A 505 11.42 8.20 -6.18
C THR A 505 12.14 8.70 -4.95
N ILE A 506 11.50 9.62 -4.23
CA ILE A 506 12.00 10.18 -2.97
C ILE A 506 11.02 9.81 -1.89
N ALA A 507 11.45 9.01 -0.94
CA ALA A 507 10.64 8.63 0.21
C ALA A 507 10.69 9.75 1.27
N LEU A 508 9.51 10.14 1.75
CA LEU A 508 9.30 11.07 2.86
C LEU A 508 8.80 10.32 4.10
N ASP A 509 9.02 9.03 4.16
CA ASP A 509 8.48 8.08 5.13
C ASP A 509 9.20 8.07 6.48
N LYS A 510 9.66 9.23 6.93
CA LYS A 510 10.34 9.37 8.23
C LYS A 510 9.40 9.29 9.44
N ARG A 511 8.07 9.28 9.22
CA ARG A 511 7.03 9.26 10.27
C ARG A 511 5.79 8.54 9.79
N PHE A 512 5.05 7.93 10.74
CA PHE A 512 3.72 7.34 10.47
C PHE A 512 2.59 8.37 10.55
N VAL A 513 2.80 9.45 11.27
CA VAL A 513 1.78 10.48 11.52
C VAL A 513 2.40 11.86 11.37
N LEU A 514 1.78 12.70 10.57
CA LEU A 514 2.11 14.11 10.43
C LEU A 514 1.08 14.93 11.22
N PRO A 515 1.43 15.47 12.38
CA PRO A 515 0.49 16.21 13.22
C PRO A 515 0.07 17.53 12.55
N PRO A 516 -1.02 18.18 13.00
CA PRO A 516 -1.38 19.51 12.55
C PRO A 516 -0.21 20.50 12.64
N GLY A 517 0.07 21.21 11.53
CA GLY A 517 1.21 22.11 11.41
C GLY A 517 2.57 21.42 11.27
N GLY A 518 2.61 20.10 11.32
CA GLY A 518 3.85 19.31 11.17
C GLY A 518 4.39 19.34 9.74
N THR A 519 5.73 19.19 9.62
CA THR A 519 6.45 19.17 8.35
C THR A 519 7.39 17.96 8.28
N ILE A 520 7.62 17.48 7.06
CA ILE A 520 8.69 16.53 6.72
C ILE A 520 9.50 17.16 5.60
N GLU A 521 10.82 17.08 5.72
CA GLU A 521 11.74 17.61 4.72
C GLU A 521 12.71 16.52 4.26
N ALA A 522 13.06 16.56 2.96
CA ALA A 522 14.06 15.69 2.37
C ALA A 522 14.90 16.44 1.34
N ASP A 523 16.21 16.28 1.43
CA ASP A 523 17.18 16.73 0.44
C ASP A 523 17.63 15.51 -0.37
N ARG A 524 17.60 15.61 -1.71
CA ARG A 524 18.01 14.53 -2.59
C ARG A 524 18.77 15.04 -3.81
N ARG A 525 19.87 14.37 -4.13
CA ARG A 525 20.62 14.62 -5.37
C ARG A 525 19.85 14.01 -6.54
N ILE A 526 19.16 14.85 -7.30
CA ILE A 526 18.35 14.42 -8.47
C ILE A 526 19.16 14.29 -9.77
N SER A 527 20.43 14.72 -9.76
CA SER A 527 21.40 14.42 -10.81
C SER A 527 22.08 13.04 -10.66
N ALA A 528 21.61 12.22 -9.72
CA ALA A 528 22.04 10.82 -9.57
C ALA A 528 21.30 9.89 -10.56
N ALA A 529 21.76 8.65 -10.65
CA ALA A 529 21.17 7.61 -11.49
C ALA A 529 20.97 8.08 -12.95
N ALA A 530 19.81 7.85 -13.56
CA ALA A 530 19.50 8.25 -14.93
C ALA A 530 19.49 9.77 -15.13
N GLY A 531 19.30 10.55 -14.07
CA GLY A 531 19.31 12.01 -14.14
C GLY A 531 20.63 12.60 -14.55
N GLY A 532 21.76 12.03 -14.10
CA GLY A 532 23.09 12.49 -14.46
C GLY A 532 23.39 12.41 -15.96
N PRO A 533 23.29 11.24 -16.59
CA PRO A 533 23.42 11.10 -18.03
C PRO A 533 22.45 11.99 -18.81
N PHE A 534 21.18 12.10 -18.37
CA PHE A 534 20.21 12.96 -19.03
C PHE A 534 20.57 14.44 -18.98
N LEU A 535 21.03 14.93 -17.84
CA LEU A 535 21.51 16.31 -17.66
C LEU A 535 22.75 16.61 -18.50
N ASN A 536 23.65 15.63 -18.63
CA ASN A 536 24.89 15.77 -19.37
C ASN A 536 24.75 15.50 -20.88
N HIS A 537 23.58 15.00 -21.33
CA HIS A 537 23.29 14.77 -22.72
C HIS A 537 23.28 16.10 -23.51
N HIS A 538 23.77 16.10 -24.74
CA HIS A 538 23.95 17.27 -25.59
C HIS A 538 24.65 18.45 -24.88
N PRO A 539 25.89 18.27 -24.42
CA PRO A 539 26.60 19.27 -23.63
C PRO A 539 26.78 20.61 -24.31
N GLN A 540 26.82 20.67 -25.66
CA GLN A 540 26.98 21.89 -26.44
C GLN A 540 25.67 22.71 -26.59
N GLN A 541 24.54 22.19 -26.14
CA GLN A 541 23.26 22.90 -26.20
C GLN A 541 22.92 23.54 -24.86
N ARG A 542 22.33 24.73 -24.91
CA ARG A 542 21.60 25.27 -23.75
C ARG A 542 20.24 24.58 -23.69
N ARG A 543 19.91 23.99 -22.54
CA ARG A 543 18.64 23.28 -22.35
C ARG A 543 17.87 23.89 -21.19
N MET A 544 16.56 24.04 -21.36
CA MET A 544 15.62 24.33 -20.26
C MET A 544 14.93 23.04 -19.89
N LEU A 545 15.05 22.65 -18.63
CA LEU A 545 14.59 21.36 -18.13
C LEU A 545 13.50 21.58 -17.07
N GLU A 546 12.30 21.04 -17.32
CA GLU A 546 11.21 21.05 -16.37
C GLU A 546 11.25 19.78 -15.51
N PHE A 547 11.52 19.92 -14.22
CA PHE A 547 11.39 18.87 -13.24
C PHE A 547 9.97 18.87 -12.67
N ARG A 548 9.38 17.68 -12.54
CA ARG A 548 8.03 17.45 -12.04
C ARG A 548 8.09 16.55 -10.83
N PHE A 549 7.45 17.01 -9.74
CA PHE A 549 7.38 16.31 -8.45
C PHE A 549 5.92 15.95 -8.19
N VAL A 550 5.63 14.66 -8.04
CA VAL A 550 4.28 14.13 -7.82
C VAL A 550 4.25 13.34 -6.53
N LEU A 551 3.46 13.81 -5.55
CA LEU A 551 3.23 13.09 -4.28
C LEU A 551 2.28 11.92 -4.50
N ALA A 552 2.52 10.79 -3.80
CA ALA A 552 1.72 9.58 -3.87
C ALA A 552 1.44 9.15 -5.33
N PRO A 553 2.50 8.87 -6.12
CA PRO A 553 2.38 8.67 -7.56
C PRO A 553 1.61 7.41 -7.91
N GLU A 554 0.74 7.51 -8.91
CA GLU A 554 0.12 6.38 -9.59
C GLU A 554 0.31 6.51 -11.11
N THR A 555 0.41 5.36 -11.77
CA THR A 555 0.52 5.33 -13.24
C THR A 555 -0.86 5.12 -13.84
N THR A 556 -1.29 6.03 -14.70
CA THR A 556 -2.55 5.89 -15.44
C THR A 556 -2.44 4.81 -16.53
N GLY A 557 -3.57 4.38 -17.06
CA GLY A 557 -3.60 3.46 -18.21
C GLY A 557 -2.89 3.98 -19.47
N SER A 558 -2.69 5.30 -19.57
CA SER A 558 -1.90 5.96 -20.63
C SER A 558 -0.40 6.04 -20.34
N GLY A 559 0.05 5.58 -19.16
CA GLY A 559 1.46 5.66 -18.71
C GLY A 559 1.85 7.03 -18.13
N GLU A 560 0.90 7.94 -17.93
CA GLU A 560 1.14 9.21 -17.26
C GLU A 560 1.24 9.02 -15.74
N ILE A 561 2.14 9.77 -15.10
CA ILE A 561 2.29 9.79 -13.64
C ILE A 561 1.47 10.96 -13.07
N ARG A 562 0.54 10.64 -12.20
CA ARG A 562 -0.25 11.62 -11.44
C ARG A 562 -0.30 11.25 -9.96
N SER A 563 -0.79 12.16 -9.13
CA SER A 563 -1.06 11.85 -7.74
C SER A 563 -2.29 10.95 -7.61
N SER A 564 -2.23 9.95 -6.73
CA SER A 564 -3.40 9.17 -6.31
C SER A 564 -4.37 10.01 -5.45
N LEU A 565 -3.89 11.13 -4.90
CA LEU A 565 -4.71 12.11 -4.21
C LEU A 565 -5.44 12.97 -5.26
N ARG A 566 -6.76 13.01 -5.16
CA ARG A 566 -7.58 13.72 -6.15
C ARG A 566 -7.23 15.19 -6.24
N ASP A 567 -7.06 15.68 -7.47
CA ASP A 567 -6.76 17.09 -7.80
C ASP A 567 -5.54 17.68 -7.02
N PHE A 568 -4.68 16.80 -6.48
CA PHE A 568 -3.47 17.26 -5.79
C PHE A 568 -2.46 17.80 -6.80
N PRO A 569 -1.95 19.02 -6.60
CA PRO A 569 -1.11 19.68 -7.60
C PRO A 569 0.26 19.02 -7.72
N MET A 570 0.71 18.85 -8.97
CA MET A 570 2.09 18.55 -9.30
C MET A 570 2.93 19.81 -9.12
N VAL A 571 4.10 19.70 -8.48
CA VAL A 571 5.05 20.80 -8.37
C VAL A 571 6.00 20.76 -9.55
N LYS A 572 6.23 21.92 -10.18
CA LYS A 572 7.13 22.07 -11.33
C LYS A 572 8.26 23.02 -11.01
N GLN A 573 9.46 22.68 -11.45
CA GLN A 573 10.66 23.51 -11.30
C GLN A 573 11.45 23.52 -12.60
N THR A 574 11.80 24.72 -13.12
CA THR A 574 12.60 24.84 -14.32
C THR A 574 14.06 25.13 -13.98
N VAL A 575 14.96 24.42 -14.63
CA VAL A 575 16.41 24.54 -14.48
C VAL A 575 17.04 24.80 -15.83
N THR A 576 17.95 25.78 -15.91
CA THR A 576 18.72 26.06 -17.11
C THR A 576 20.06 25.32 -17.06
N ARG A 577 20.27 24.38 -17.97
CA ARG A 577 21.59 23.78 -18.21
C ARG A 577 22.30 24.57 -19.33
N LEU A 578 23.41 25.20 -18.96
CA LEU A 578 24.23 26.02 -19.87
C LEU A 578 24.95 25.15 -20.92
N ALA A 579 25.10 25.69 -22.11
CA ALA A 579 25.93 25.07 -23.14
C ALA A 579 27.41 25.08 -22.72
N THR A 580 28.11 23.98 -22.96
CA THR A 580 29.56 23.94 -22.87
C THR A 580 30.16 24.65 -24.08
N ASP A 581 30.94 25.70 -23.84
CA ASP A 581 31.66 26.37 -24.90
C ASP A 581 32.83 25.49 -25.43
N THR A 582 32.79 25.16 -26.69
CA THR A 582 33.78 24.33 -27.38
C THR A 582 34.74 25.15 -28.23
N SER A 583 34.87 26.46 -27.98
CA SER A 583 35.95 27.26 -28.55
C SER A 583 37.34 26.69 -28.22
N GLU A 584 38.30 26.93 -29.06
CA GLU A 584 39.65 26.42 -28.87
C GLU A 584 40.25 26.84 -27.51
N ALA A 585 40.01 28.07 -27.10
CA ALA A 585 40.42 28.60 -25.81
C ALA A 585 39.80 27.85 -24.61
N ASN A 586 38.48 27.58 -24.68
CA ASN A 586 37.81 26.84 -23.62
C ASN A 586 38.13 25.34 -23.60
N LEU A 587 38.32 24.73 -24.77
CA LEU A 587 38.79 23.36 -24.84
C LEU A 587 40.22 23.24 -24.27
N ALA A 588 41.11 24.21 -24.57
CA ALA A 588 42.45 24.25 -23.97
C ALA A 588 42.37 24.40 -22.43
N ARG A 589 41.51 25.27 -21.92
CA ARG A 589 41.22 25.42 -20.49
C ARG A 589 40.68 24.13 -19.86
N LEU A 590 39.72 23.47 -20.49
CA LEU A 590 39.13 22.21 -20.03
C LEU A 590 40.21 21.14 -19.88
N ARG A 591 41.07 21.01 -20.89
CA ARG A 591 42.23 20.10 -20.89
C ARG A 591 43.24 20.43 -19.78
N GLN A 592 43.47 21.71 -19.54
CA GLN A 592 44.30 22.14 -18.41
C GLN A 592 43.67 21.75 -17.06
N LEU A 593 42.34 21.94 -16.90
CA LEU A 593 41.62 21.53 -15.68
C LEU A 593 41.71 20.03 -15.44
N VAL A 594 41.59 19.17 -16.48
CA VAL A 594 41.78 17.72 -16.34
C VAL A 594 43.18 17.40 -15.76
N ARG A 595 44.23 18.15 -16.15
CA ARG A 595 45.62 17.87 -15.78
C ARG A 595 46.07 18.51 -14.46
N GLN A 596 45.58 19.71 -14.18
CA GLN A 596 46.15 20.60 -13.14
C GLN A 596 45.09 21.30 -12.27
N GLY A 597 43.80 21.07 -12.46
CA GLY A 597 42.75 21.64 -11.64
C GLY A 597 42.80 21.13 -10.18
N SER A 598 42.05 21.77 -9.31
CA SER A 598 41.74 21.23 -7.99
C SER A 598 41.05 19.85 -8.10
N PRO A 599 41.00 19.03 -7.06
CA PRO A 599 40.36 17.72 -7.10
C PRO A 599 38.93 17.74 -7.69
N ALA A 600 38.12 18.70 -7.27
CA ALA A 600 36.76 18.83 -7.76
C ALA A 600 36.69 19.28 -9.23
N GLU A 601 37.56 20.22 -9.62
CA GLU A 601 37.66 20.68 -11.01
C GLU A 601 38.11 19.58 -11.96
N ARG A 602 39.12 18.76 -11.56
CA ARG A 602 39.58 17.61 -12.35
C ARG A 602 38.48 16.59 -12.55
N PHE A 603 37.74 16.29 -11.49
CA PHE A 603 36.60 15.37 -11.56
C PHE A 603 35.51 15.88 -12.52
N GLY A 604 35.08 17.12 -12.37
CA GLY A 604 34.08 17.75 -13.24
C GLY A 604 34.54 17.90 -14.70
N ALA A 605 35.82 18.20 -14.90
CA ALA A 605 36.42 18.28 -16.24
C ALA A 605 36.45 16.92 -16.94
N VAL A 606 36.76 15.83 -16.25
CA VAL A 606 36.68 14.46 -16.78
C VAL A 606 35.25 14.12 -17.22
N GLU A 607 34.25 14.47 -16.43
CA GLU A 607 32.84 14.28 -16.79
C GLU A 607 32.42 15.09 -18.01
N THR A 608 32.85 16.35 -18.08
CA THR A 608 32.54 17.22 -19.22
C THR A 608 33.20 16.70 -20.50
N VAL A 609 34.45 16.23 -20.42
CA VAL A 609 35.15 15.59 -21.53
C VAL A 609 34.42 14.34 -22.01
N LEU A 610 33.97 13.48 -21.06
CA LEU A 610 33.18 12.31 -21.40
C LEU A 610 31.89 12.68 -22.14
N ALA A 611 31.14 13.65 -21.63
CA ALA A 611 29.89 14.10 -22.25
C ALA A 611 30.10 14.59 -23.70
N LEU A 612 31.16 15.36 -23.94
CA LEU A 612 31.53 15.82 -25.29
C LEU A 612 31.91 14.67 -26.23
N ILE A 613 32.65 13.67 -25.73
CA ILE A 613 33.01 12.49 -26.52
C ILE A 613 31.76 11.68 -26.87
N LEU A 614 30.87 11.43 -25.90
CA LEU A 614 29.63 10.66 -26.12
C LEU A 614 28.73 11.36 -27.13
N GLU A 615 28.53 12.68 -27.04
CA GLU A 615 27.76 13.45 -28.02
C GLU A 615 28.33 13.31 -29.44
N ARG A 616 29.65 13.33 -29.57
CA ARG A 616 30.29 13.15 -30.86
C ARG A 616 30.12 11.73 -31.42
N TYR A 617 30.23 10.69 -30.58
CA TYR A 617 29.97 9.32 -31.01
C TYR A 617 28.52 9.12 -31.44
N GLU A 618 27.56 9.67 -30.73
CA GLU A 618 26.15 9.63 -31.09
C GLU A 618 25.89 10.33 -32.44
N ALA A 619 26.47 11.51 -32.63
CA ALA A 619 26.38 12.24 -33.86
C ALA A 619 26.92 11.45 -35.09
N LEU A 620 28.00 10.70 -34.88
CA LEU A 620 28.58 9.83 -35.93
C LEU A 620 27.72 8.62 -36.26
N GLN A 621 27.09 8.02 -35.22
CA GLN A 621 26.25 6.84 -35.41
C GLN A 621 24.91 7.15 -36.08
N GLN A 622 24.29 8.27 -35.76
CA GLN A 622 22.97 8.63 -36.29
C GLN A 622 22.97 9.05 -37.79
N LYS A 623 24.15 9.24 -38.39
CA LYS A 623 24.32 9.66 -39.78
C LYS A 623 23.47 10.91 -40.19
N LYS A 624 23.01 11.67 -39.20
CA LYS A 624 22.24 12.90 -39.44
C LYS A 624 23.17 14.10 -39.29
N PRO A 625 23.08 15.11 -40.22
CA PRO A 625 23.74 16.37 -39.98
C PRO A 625 23.08 17.02 -38.78
N HIS A 626 23.77 16.99 -37.64
CA HIS A 626 23.27 17.67 -36.44
C HIS A 626 23.32 19.18 -36.67
N THR A 627 22.22 19.83 -36.28
CA THR A 627 22.05 21.31 -36.31
C THR A 627 23.01 22.01 -35.33
N TYR A 628 23.70 21.28 -34.47
CA TYR A 628 24.68 21.81 -33.53
C TYR A 628 26.09 21.35 -33.93
N ALA A 629 26.98 22.25 -33.75
CA ALA A 629 28.36 22.11 -34.18
C ALA A 629 29.18 21.14 -33.31
N ALA A 630 28.73 19.89 -33.14
CA ALA A 630 29.60 18.78 -32.67
C ALA A 630 30.82 18.58 -33.59
N VAL A 631 30.91 19.37 -34.64
CA VAL A 631 31.87 19.27 -35.76
C VAL A 631 33.31 19.53 -35.29
N ASN A 632 33.54 20.31 -34.23
CA ASN A 632 34.86 20.78 -33.86
C ASN A 632 35.40 20.19 -32.54
N VAL A 633 34.77 19.14 -32.00
CA VAL A 633 35.29 18.51 -30.79
C VAL A 633 36.44 17.55 -31.14
N PRO A 634 37.68 17.79 -30.65
CA PRO A 634 38.86 16.97 -31.00
C PRO A 634 38.82 15.68 -30.13
N VAL A 635 38.00 14.71 -30.50
CA VAL A 635 37.74 13.46 -29.75
C VAL A 635 39.02 12.72 -29.43
N GLU A 636 39.94 12.61 -30.39
CA GLU A 636 41.23 11.93 -30.19
C GLU A 636 42.07 12.58 -29.08
N THR A 637 42.10 13.92 -29.08
CA THR A 637 42.81 14.71 -28.09
C THR A 637 42.17 14.61 -26.71
N LEU A 638 40.86 14.71 -26.64
CA LEU A 638 40.10 14.57 -25.39
C LEU A 638 40.17 13.14 -24.82
N THR A 639 40.17 12.14 -25.70
CA THR A 639 40.42 10.74 -25.29
C THR A 639 41.81 10.56 -24.73
N ALA A 640 42.82 11.21 -25.34
CA ALA A 640 44.21 11.16 -24.79
C ALA A 640 44.28 11.82 -23.41
N ASP A 641 43.53 12.89 -23.16
CA ASP A 641 43.44 13.53 -21.83
C ASP A 641 42.76 12.63 -20.81
N LEU A 642 41.64 11.92 -21.18
CA LEU A 642 41.06 10.87 -20.31
C LEU A 642 42.03 9.74 -19.98
N LEU A 643 42.80 9.24 -20.97
CA LEU A 643 43.82 8.23 -20.74
C LEU A 643 44.94 8.77 -19.87
N GLY A 644 45.27 10.06 -19.95
CA GLY A 644 46.17 10.73 -19.03
C GLY A 644 45.67 10.76 -17.60
N ALA A 645 44.38 11.00 -17.41
CA ALA A 645 43.71 11.03 -16.09
C ALA A 645 43.70 9.64 -15.38
N LEU A 646 43.91 8.53 -16.10
CA LEU A 646 44.11 7.20 -15.50
C LEU A 646 45.39 7.13 -14.63
N ARG A 647 46.31 8.08 -14.78
CA ARG A 647 47.56 8.20 -14.01
C ARG A 647 47.51 9.33 -12.99
N ASP A 648 46.37 9.93 -12.75
CA ASP A 648 46.21 11.02 -11.78
C ASP A 648 46.63 10.56 -10.37
N PRO A 649 47.33 11.40 -9.58
CA PRO A 649 47.70 11.06 -8.22
C PRO A 649 46.49 10.77 -7.33
N LEU A 650 45.30 11.34 -7.63
CA LEU A 650 44.08 11.14 -6.85
C LEU A 650 43.29 9.91 -7.32
N PRO A 651 43.01 8.95 -6.44
CA PRO A 651 42.27 7.73 -6.79
C PRO A 651 40.88 8.03 -7.37
N ALA A 652 40.21 9.06 -6.86
CA ALA A 652 38.87 9.46 -7.33
C ALA A 652 38.87 9.92 -8.79
N VAL A 653 39.91 10.62 -9.24
CA VAL A 653 40.07 11.06 -10.63
C VAL A 653 40.41 9.85 -11.53
N ARG A 654 41.31 8.95 -11.10
CA ARG A 654 41.58 7.70 -11.83
C ARG A 654 40.33 6.84 -11.97
N ALA A 655 39.59 6.67 -10.87
CA ALA A 655 38.32 5.94 -10.87
C ALA A 655 37.31 6.57 -11.82
N ARG A 656 37.18 7.91 -11.82
CA ARG A 656 36.24 8.59 -12.72
C ARG A 656 36.63 8.45 -14.18
N ALA A 657 37.91 8.58 -14.51
CA ALA A 657 38.39 8.39 -15.87
C ALA A 657 38.16 6.94 -16.34
N LEU A 658 38.42 5.96 -15.46
CA LEU A 658 38.19 4.54 -15.75
C LEU A 658 36.69 4.24 -15.96
N GLY A 659 35.82 4.77 -15.08
CA GLY A 659 34.35 4.68 -15.23
C GLY A 659 33.88 5.30 -16.56
N ALA A 660 34.53 6.38 -17.01
CA ALA A 660 34.20 6.97 -18.33
C ALA A 660 34.53 5.97 -19.47
N LEU A 661 35.60 5.21 -19.40
CA LEU A 661 35.96 4.20 -20.39
C LEU A 661 34.94 3.04 -20.46
N VAL A 662 34.30 2.71 -19.35
CA VAL A 662 33.24 1.68 -19.32
C VAL A 662 32.06 2.05 -20.20
N PHE A 663 31.75 3.34 -20.32
CA PHE A 663 30.61 3.84 -21.11
C PHE A 663 30.91 4.03 -22.61
N VAL A 664 32.21 4.22 -22.99
CA VAL A 664 32.56 4.51 -24.39
C VAL A 664 32.87 3.28 -25.24
N ASN A 665 32.62 2.07 -24.76
CA ASN A 665 32.96 0.82 -25.42
C ASN A 665 34.46 0.78 -25.79
N PRO A 666 35.37 0.52 -24.83
CA PRO A 666 36.79 0.81 -24.93
C PRO A 666 37.49 0.04 -26.04
N SER A 667 38.27 0.74 -26.80
CA SER A 667 39.22 0.14 -27.77
C SER A 667 40.34 -0.65 -27.06
N GLU A 668 41.01 -1.49 -27.78
CA GLU A 668 42.18 -2.24 -27.25
C GLU A 668 43.21 -1.29 -26.63
N LYS A 669 43.51 -0.14 -27.25
CA LYS A 669 44.41 0.87 -26.71
C LYS A 669 43.94 1.44 -25.37
N MET A 670 42.62 1.65 -25.20
CA MET A 670 42.04 2.12 -23.94
C MET A 670 42.13 1.05 -22.86
N THR A 671 41.86 -0.21 -23.21
CA THR A 671 41.99 -1.35 -22.31
C THR A 671 43.43 -1.55 -21.84
N GLN A 672 44.40 -1.46 -22.77
CA GLN A 672 45.82 -1.51 -22.44
C GLN A 672 46.25 -0.36 -21.51
N ALA A 673 45.75 0.86 -21.72
CA ALA A 673 46.04 2.00 -20.86
C ALA A 673 45.46 1.84 -19.44
N ALA A 674 44.33 1.15 -19.30
CA ALA A 674 43.67 0.85 -18.02
C ALA A 674 44.29 -0.35 -17.28
N ALA A 675 45.03 -1.21 -17.96
CA ALA A 675 45.59 -2.44 -17.39
C ALA A 675 46.40 -2.26 -16.08
N PRO A 676 47.21 -1.21 -15.89
CA PRO A 676 47.89 -0.98 -14.61
C PRO A 676 46.98 -0.76 -13.43
N LEU A 677 45.75 -0.30 -13.65
CA LEU A 677 44.78 0.00 -12.57
C LEU A 677 44.20 -1.25 -11.92
N ILE A 678 44.41 -2.42 -12.49
CA ILE A 678 44.00 -3.69 -11.86
C ILE A 678 44.79 -3.97 -10.57
N THR A 679 45.96 -3.35 -10.42
CA THR A 679 46.83 -3.43 -9.23
C THR A 679 46.98 -2.05 -8.58
N ASP A 680 46.07 -1.13 -8.78
CA ASP A 680 46.09 0.20 -8.18
C ASP A 680 46.18 0.09 -6.64
N PRO A 681 46.96 0.92 -5.95
CA PRO A 681 47.03 0.91 -4.49
C PRO A 681 45.67 1.20 -3.82
N HIS A 682 44.80 1.91 -4.50
CA HIS A 682 43.42 2.19 -3.98
C HIS A 682 42.39 1.23 -4.60
N TRP A 683 41.55 0.67 -3.78
CA TRP A 683 40.59 -0.36 -4.16
C TRP A 683 39.55 0.07 -5.25
N LEU A 684 39.13 1.35 -5.26
CA LEU A 684 38.04 1.80 -6.18
C LEU A 684 38.49 1.77 -7.67
N PRO A 685 39.68 2.27 -8.06
CA PRO A 685 40.18 2.01 -9.41
C PRO A 685 40.34 0.52 -9.74
N ARG A 686 40.79 -0.34 -8.77
CA ARG A 686 40.84 -1.80 -8.99
C ARG A 686 39.47 -2.38 -9.32
N MET A 687 38.43 -2.01 -8.56
CA MET A 687 37.06 -2.47 -8.79
C MET A 687 36.54 -2.09 -10.18
N LEU A 688 36.73 -0.84 -10.59
CA LEU A 688 36.33 -0.37 -11.93
C LEU A 688 37.16 -1.00 -13.05
N ALA A 689 38.41 -1.37 -12.80
CA ALA A 689 39.19 -2.13 -13.73
C ALA A 689 38.62 -3.55 -13.90
N VAL A 690 38.21 -4.22 -12.83
CA VAL A 690 37.52 -5.51 -12.89
C VAL A 690 36.25 -5.38 -13.77
N GLU A 691 35.46 -4.35 -13.58
CA GLU A 691 34.26 -4.06 -14.39
C GLU A 691 34.58 -3.88 -15.88
N LEU A 692 35.62 -3.10 -16.18
CA LEU A 692 36.06 -2.85 -17.55
C LEU A 692 36.53 -4.15 -18.22
N PHE A 693 37.38 -4.93 -17.58
CA PHE A 693 37.93 -6.18 -18.13
C PHE A 693 36.86 -7.26 -18.29
N ALA A 694 35.90 -7.33 -17.34
CA ALA A 694 34.80 -8.25 -17.42
C ALA A 694 33.91 -7.99 -18.65
N LYS A 695 33.66 -6.73 -19.01
CA LYS A 695 32.90 -6.35 -20.21
C LYS A 695 33.56 -6.76 -21.52
N GLN A 696 34.88 -6.90 -21.56
CA GLN A 696 35.59 -7.40 -22.74
C GLN A 696 35.35 -8.90 -22.99
N GLN A 697 34.95 -9.65 -21.98
CA GLN A 697 34.47 -11.05 -22.01
C GLN A 697 35.37 -12.02 -22.81
N GLY A 698 36.63 -11.74 -22.94
CA GLY A 698 37.58 -12.62 -23.66
C GLY A 698 38.32 -13.56 -22.72
N PRO A 699 38.70 -14.78 -23.19
CA PRO A 699 39.52 -15.70 -22.41
C PRO A 699 40.83 -15.09 -21.89
N VAL A 700 41.34 -14.07 -22.56
CA VAL A 700 42.55 -13.33 -22.21
C VAL A 700 42.44 -12.62 -20.85
N PHE A 701 41.26 -12.19 -20.47
CA PHE A 701 41.01 -11.45 -19.22
C PHE A 701 40.63 -12.35 -18.05
N GLN A 702 40.27 -13.62 -18.30
CA GLN A 702 39.91 -14.58 -17.26
C GLN A 702 41.02 -14.78 -16.19
N PRO A 703 42.30 -14.91 -16.52
CA PRO A 703 43.37 -15.01 -15.51
C PRO A 703 43.50 -13.76 -14.65
N VAL A 704 43.22 -12.58 -15.23
CA VAL A 704 43.23 -11.30 -14.49
C VAL A 704 42.11 -11.26 -13.49
N LEU A 705 40.91 -11.60 -13.89
CA LEU A 705 39.76 -11.69 -13.01
C LEU A 705 39.94 -12.75 -11.92
N GLN A 706 40.52 -13.93 -12.28
CA GLN A 706 40.84 -14.98 -11.33
C GLN A 706 41.81 -14.51 -10.23
N LYS A 707 42.75 -13.67 -10.56
CA LYS A 707 43.68 -13.10 -9.57
C LYS A 707 42.94 -12.15 -8.61
N GLN A 708 41.97 -11.39 -9.12
CA GLN A 708 41.22 -10.41 -8.33
C GLN A 708 40.18 -11.02 -7.38
N THR A 709 39.86 -12.31 -7.50
CA THR A 709 39.04 -13.00 -6.48
C THR A 709 39.74 -13.12 -5.11
N GLY A 710 41.07 -12.92 -5.09
CA GLY A 710 41.87 -12.86 -3.87
C GLY A 710 42.17 -11.43 -3.39
N ASP A 711 41.49 -10.40 -3.87
CA ASP A 711 41.70 -9.02 -3.42
C ASP A 711 41.35 -8.87 -1.93
N GLU A 712 42.16 -8.10 -1.21
CA GLU A 712 41.99 -7.82 0.22
C GLU A 712 40.71 -7.05 0.53
N VAL A 713 40.16 -6.32 -0.47
CA VAL A 713 38.93 -5.54 -0.34
C VAL A 713 37.78 -6.32 -0.93
N ARG A 714 36.87 -6.75 -0.07
CA ARG A 714 35.74 -7.66 -0.41
C ARG A 714 34.92 -7.25 -1.64
N PRO A 715 34.47 -5.97 -1.84
CA PRO A 715 33.77 -5.57 -3.06
C PRO A 715 34.52 -5.86 -4.35
N VAL A 716 35.87 -5.74 -4.37
CA VAL A 716 36.68 -6.05 -5.56
C VAL A 716 36.67 -7.54 -5.83
N ALA A 717 36.94 -8.35 -4.79
CA ALA A 717 36.91 -9.81 -4.87
C ALA A 717 35.53 -10.34 -5.31
N ALA A 718 34.48 -9.88 -4.67
CA ALA A 718 33.11 -10.30 -4.96
C ALA A 718 32.66 -9.95 -6.40
N LEU A 719 33.03 -8.77 -6.91
CA LEU A 719 32.76 -8.40 -8.30
C LEU A 719 33.50 -9.31 -9.29
N ALA A 720 34.74 -9.63 -9.01
CA ALA A 720 35.53 -10.54 -9.85
C ALA A 720 34.97 -11.97 -9.85
N GLU A 721 34.55 -12.48 -8.70
CA GLU A 721 33.87 -13.79 -8.55
C GLU A 721 32.56 -13.84 -9.36
N LEU A 722 31.74 -12.82 -9.23
CA LEU A 722 30.47 -12.72 -9.94
C LEU A 722 30.68 -12.78 -11.47
N TYR A 723 31.63 -12.03 -11.98
CA TYR A 723 31.94 -12.05 -13.41
C TYR A 723 32.58 -13.36 -13.89
N LEU A 724 33.41 -14.01 -13.09
CA LEU A 724 33.93 -15.34 -13.43
C LEU A 724 32.87 -16.41 -13.47
N GLN A 725 31.90 -16.37 -12.55
CA GLN A 725 30.71 -17.25 -12.61
C GLN A 725 29.94 -17.01 -13.91
N GLN A 726 29.79 -15.76 -14.33
CA GLN A 726 29.11 -15.41 -15.57
C GLN A 726 29.82 -15.93 -16.81
N ILE A 727 31.14 -15.87 -16.84
CA ILE A 727 31.96 -16.37 -17.95
C ILE A 727 31.85 -17.90 -18.02
N ARG A 728 31.84 -18.60 -16.88
CA ARG A 728 31.73 -20.06 -16.81
C ARG A 728 30.33 -20.59 -17.17
N ALA A 729 29.29 -19.81 -16.95
CA ALA A 729 27.90 -20.18 -17.24
C ALA A 729 27.50 -19.99 -18.72
N ARG A 730 28.33 -19.34 -19.52
CA ARG A 730 28.21 -19.18 -20.97
C ARG A 730 29.01 -20.22 -21.71
#